data_61bd22269d22f7209e3cf0baca1849cd
#
_entry.id   61bd22269d22f7209e3cf0baca1849cd
#
_cell.length_a   1.000
_cell.length_b   1.000
_cell.length_c   1.000
_cell.angle_alpha   90.00
_cell.angle_beta   90.00
_cell.angle_gamma   90.00
#
_symmetry.space_group_name_H-M   'P 1'
#
loop_
_entity.id
_entity.type
_entity.pdbx_description
1 polymer ?
#
loop_
_entity_poly.entity_id
_entity_poly.type
_entity_poly.pdbx_seq_one_letter_code
_entity_poly.pdbx_strand_id
1 'polypeptide(L)'
;MSKLNLRTFLKYIYRRMARLERAVLLLLCIFAVKFVFSTAAHFAAPLQVVDMLGSGRNPVDVWLLLLSCTAVLGTFCLYRRAARAIGAKCTKADAVILAVCIAASAAFYLHAMVGRQSLYLWDNATYYNLQVRLESNFADGVFTGVGSTIYKTWFNDYAPLVINLLTEPFFMFTPRTANTFALLCALLIPSLVYYSAWLLLTVLRRKLQPKAPVLFTALSMAFVLLLPLLHIALYRGMPDLLGVAFAFMLLALGVGYDFSQPAPARLVSLAAFTGMLMLTRRSYMFTVVAFFFLYGVWVLARAARARQVQTALRFGRFAAASLVCVGVPLLPMFWRIAKADYSDRYATYQTGGFLAELANQRVYLGWLVFAIMLIGILYGLYNTKARALAVLAAAGAVLTVLLVTRVQNMDDHQSLAVAPFYLLGCFLCALLVSDLPWAWPRRILAVSAGVLCALNFGACSQLLPVVFPSGFYSGLYFYVDSPRNDLQQVAEVNAWLRENCTGENSAYMICHGVVYSPDVFRISALPDESIREILPYGACNPGNDAFPKELLTAQVVLTCTPFDPNNHTEKMNAAFLENQEKYAPFELAATFDMGNGYTITAYRRVKAPTAAELDTYRAYLAEENERFPYNFSAVWDELAVQFANNG
;
A
#
# COMPACT_ATOMS: atom_id res chain seq x y z
N MET A 1 -30.74 14.80 47.57
CA MET A 1 -29.93 13.65 47.13
C MET A 1 -30.86 12.45 46.95
N SER A 2 -31.26 12.18 45.68
CA SER A 2 -32.20 11.10 45.36
C SER A 2 -31.52 9.74 45.61
N LYS A 3 -32.25 8.82 46.24
CA LYS A 3 -31.81 7.43 46.48
C LYS A 3 -31.41 6.78 45.16
N LEU A 4 -30.12 6.80 44.83
CA LEU A 4 -29.58 6.05 43.70
C LEU A 4 -29.80 4.58 44.05
N ASN A 5 -30.76 3.94 43.40
CA ASN A 5 -31.14 2.58 43.66
C ASN A 5 -29.89 1.68 43.47
N LEU A 6 -29.43 1.05 44.57
CA LEU A 6 -28.25 0.17 44.62
C LEU A 6 -28.23 -0.80 43.42
N ARG A 7 -29.39 -1.28 42.99
CA ARG A 7 -29.56 -2.16 41.83
C ARG A 7 -29.17 -1.46 40.49
N THR A 8 -29.43 -0.17 40.37
CA THR A 8 -29.05 0.63 39.18
C THR A 8 -27.55 0.92 39.19
N PHE A 9 -27.00 1.20 40.38
CA PHE A 9 -25.55 1.39 40.54
C PHE A 9 -24.77 0.10 40.28
N LEU A 10 -25.22 -1.06 40.82
CA LEU A 10 -24.61 -2.36 40.52
C LEU A 10 -24.72 -2.77 39.06
N LYS A 11 -25.85 -2.49 38.38
CA LYS A 11 -25.98 -2.68 36.94
C LYS A 11 -25.03 -1.78 36.12
N TYR A 12 -24.83 -0.56 36.60
CA TYR A 12 -23.87 0.38 35.98
C TYR A 12 -22.43 -0.11 36.13
N ILE A 13 -22.04 -0.51 37.35
CA ILE A 13 -20.71 -1.09 37.63
C ILE A 13 -20.51 -2.38 36.83
N TYR A 14 -21.48 -3.30 36.84
CA TYR A 14 -21.40 -4.54 36.05
C TYR A 14 -21.26 -4.28 34.55
N ARG A 15 -22.00 -3.30 34.00
CA ARG A 15 -21.81 -2.90 32.59
C ARG A 15 -20.46 -2.25 32.33
N ARG A 16 -19.90 -1.57 33.30
CA ARG A 16 -18.58 -0.94 33.20
C ARG A 16 -17.45 -1.97 33.35
N MET A 17 -17.59 -2.91 34.31
CA MET A 17 -16.69 -4.05 34.42
C MET A 17 -16.73 -4.95 33.19
N ALA A 18 -17.89 -5.27 32.66
CA ALA A 18 -18.01 -6.02 31.40
C ALA A 18 -17.38 -5.29 30.21
N ARG A 19 -17.26 -3.96 30.24
CA ARG A 19 -16.48 -3.19 29.24
C ARG A 19 -14.99 -3.29 29.52
N LEU A 20 -14.58 -3.24 30.76
CA LEU A 20 -13.19 -3.40 31.19
C LEU A 20 -12.69 -4.82 30.92
N GLU A 21 -13.47 -5.86 31.24
CA GLU A 21 -13.18 -7.26 30.87
C GLU A 21 -12.98 -7.45 29.38
N ARG A 22 -13.81 -6.78 28.55
CA ARG A 22 -13.66 -6.83 27.09
C ARG A 22 -12.43 -6.09 26.59
N ALA A 23 -12.07 -4.97 27.23
CA ALA A 23 -10.83 -4.26 26.92
C ALA A 23 -9.60 -5.08 27.32
N VAL A 24 -9.66 -5.72 28.52
CA VAL A 24 -8.61 -6.64 28.98
C VAL A 24 -8.53 -7.88 28.08
N LEU A 25 -9.67 -8.47 27.69
CA LEU A 25 -9.69 -9.59 26.76
C LEU A 25 -9.09 -9.20 25.39
N LEU A 26 -9.40 -8.01 24.89
CA LEU A 26 -8.82 -7.50 23.64
C LEU A 26 -7.32 -7.28 23.78
N LEU A 27 -6.85 -6.71 24.89
CA LEU A 27 -5.43 -6.58 25.19
C LEU A 27 -4.75 -7.96 25.27
N LEU A 28 -5.38 -8.93 25.93
CA LEU A 28 -4.87 -10.30 25.97
C LEU A 28 -4.84 -10.96 24.57
N CYS A 29 -5.84 -10.70 23.73
CA CYS A 29 -5.82 -11.13 22.33
C CYS A 29 -4.70 -10.45 21.55
N ILE A 30 -4.47 -9.15 21.75
CA ILE A 30 -3.34 -8.41 21.17
C ILE A 30 -2.02 -9.03 21.63
N PHE A 31 -1.85 -9.33 22.92
CA PHE A 31 -0.66 -9.99 23.42
C PHE A 31 -0.50 -11.43 22.93
N ALA A 32 -1.58 -12.20 22.80
CA ALA A 32 -1.54 -13.55 22.25
C ALA A 32 -1.16 -13.53 20.75
N VAL A 33 -1.76 -12.64 20.00
CA VAL A 33 -1.40 -12.40 18.59
C VAL A 33 0.07 -11.98 18.51
N LYS A 34 0.53 -11.03 19.35
CA LYS A 34 1.95 -10.66 19.45
C LYS A 34 2.85 -11.86 19.70
N PHE A 35 2.50 -12.73 20.65
CA PHE A 35 3.32 -13.91 20.98
C PHE A 35 3.44 -14.83 19.76
N VAL A 36 2.32 -15.12 19.09
CA VAL A 36 2.31 -15.92 17.85
C VAL A 36 3.16 -15.25 16.76
N PHE A 37 3.05 -13.94 16.61
CA PHE A 37 3.81 -13.17 15.60
C PHE A 37 5.29 -13.08 15.92
N SER A 38 5.67 -12.83 17.19
CA SER A 38 7.08 -12.86 17.61
C SER A 38 7.70 -14.20 17.32
N THR A 39 6.94 -15.29 17.59
CA THR A 39 7.41 -16.65 17.32
C THR A 39 7.52 -16.89 15.82
N ALA A 40 6.50 -16.54 15.03
CA ALA A 40 6.53 -16.69 13.57
C ALA A 40 7.62 -15.81 12.92
N ALA A 41 7.79 -14.57 13.37
CA ALA A 41 8.83 -13.68 12.90
C ALA A 41 10.24 -14.18 13.26
N HIS A 42 10.41 -14.79 14.44
CA HIS A 42 11.67 -15.42 14.84
C HIS A 42 12.04 -16.59 13.93
N PHE A 43 11.07 -17.38 13.49
CA PHE A 43 11.30 -18.48 12.55
C PHE A 43 11.37 -18.04 11.09
N ALA A 44 10.75 -16.92 10.73
CA ALA A 44 10.74 -16.38 9.37
C ALA A 44 11.89 -15.41 9.07
N ALA A 45 12.43 -14.73 10.10
CA ALA A 45 13.60 -13.87 9.94
C ALA A 45 14.89 -14.71 10.08
N PRO A 46 15.80 -14.67 9.10
CA PRO A 46 17.11 -15.25 9.29
C PRO A 46 17.76 -14.63 10.53
N LEU A 47 18.29 -15.48 11.41
CA LEU A 47 18.96 -15.05 12.64
C LEU A 47 20.02 -13.96 12.38
N GLN A 48 20.68 -14.02 11.23
CA GLN A 48 21.69 -13.06 10.81
C GLN A 48 21.18 -11.63 10.60
N VAL A 49 19.96 -11.45 10.12
CA VAL A 49 19.37 -10.09 9.92
C VAL A 49 19.01 -9.44 11.26
N VAL A 50 18.64 -10.24 12.24
CA VAL A 50 18.33 -9.74 13.60
C VAL A 50 19.58 -9.24 14.31
N ASP A 51 20.70 -9.94 14.13
CA ASP A 51 21.99 -9.55 14.72
C ASP A 51 22.61 -8.32 14.02
N MET A 52 22.40 -8.19 12.69
CA MET A 52 22.90 -7.06 11.92
C MET A 52 22.20 -5.73 12.23
N LEU A 53 20.91 -5.78 12.59
CA LEU A 53 20.12 -4.58 12.93
C LEU A 53 20.34 -4.10 14.36
N GLY A 54 21.32 -4.66 15.07
CA GLY A 54 21.71 -4.24 16.41
C GLY A 54 20.62 -4.39 17.46
N SER A 55 20.96 -4.96 18.58
CA SER A 55 20.09 -5.11 19.76
C SER A 55 19.78 -3.80 20.51
N GLY A 56 20.03 -2.64 19.89
CA GLY A 56 19.68 -1.34 20.42
C GLY A 56 18.17 -1.19 20.52
N ARG A 57 17.55 -1.79 21.53
CA ARG A 57 16.17 -1.52 21.90
C ARG A 57 16.11 -0.08 22.37
N ASN A 58 15.59 0.82 21.56
CA ASN A 58 15.09 2.08 22.09
C ASN A 58 14.03 1.74 23.16
N PRO A 59 14.04 2.41 24.31
CA PRO A 59 13.00 2.20 25.30
C PRO A 59 11.64 2.33 24.61
N VAL A 60 10.72 1.41 24.94
CA VAL A 60 9.36 1.43 24.40
C VAL A 60 8.75 2.78 24.77
N ASP A 61 8.43 3.60 23.78
CA ASP A 61 7.77 4.87 24.06
C ASP A 61 6.33 4.60 24.48
N VAL A 62 6.06 4.88 25.76
CA VAL A 62 4.74 4.63 26.36
C VAL A 62 3.64 5.43 25.69
N TRP A 63 3.94 6.63 25.20
CA TRP A 63 2.95 7.48 24.55
C TRP A 63 2.61 6.97 23.16
N LEU A 64 3.61 6.52 22.40
CA LEU A 64 3.39 5.88 21.10
C LEU A 64 2.59 4.59 21.27
N LEU A 65 2.90 3.78 22.30
CA LEU A 65 2.14 2.57 22.62
C LEU A 65 0.68 2.90 22.97
N LEU A 66 0.43 3.92 23.78
CA LEU A 66 -0.93 4.34 24.14
C LEU A 66 -1.69 4.88 22.93
N LEU A 67 -1.04 5.68 22.08
CA LEU A 67 -1.65 6.20 20.84
C LEU A 67 -2.01 5.07 19.89
N SER A 68 -1.10 4.15 19.65
CA SER A 68 -1.29 3.04 18.71
C SER A 68 -2.30 2.00 19.24
N CYS A 69 -2.27 1.68 20.54
CA CYS A 69 -3.32 0.88 21.15
C CYS A 69 -4.70 1.56 21.04
N THR A 70 -4.75 2.88 21.21
CA THR A 70 -5.99 3.66 21.03
C THR A 70 -6.47 3.60 19.58
N ALA A 71 -5.56 3.66 18.59
CA ALA A 71 -5.90 3.51 17.18
C ALA A 71 -6.47 2.12 16.87
N VAL A 72 -5.86 1.05 17.39
CA VAL A 72 -6.35 -0.33 17.23
C VAL A 72 -7.73 -0.49 17.87
N LEU A 73 -7.90 -0.04 19.13
CA LEU A 73 -9.18 -0.09 19.84
C LEU A 73 -10.25 0.76 19.14
N GLY A 74 -9.88 1.96 18.69
CA GLY A 74 -10.76 2.86 17.94
C GLY A 74 -11.25 2.21 16.63
N THR A 75 -10.34 1.61 15.88
CA THR A 75 -10.66 0.88 14.64
C THR A 75 -11.59 -0.30 14.93
N PHE A 76 -11.30 -1.10 15.95
CA PHE A 76 -12.19 -2.19 16.37
C PHE A 76 -13.59 -1.69 16.75
N CYS A 77 -13.66 -0.62 17.57
CA CYS A 77 -14.94 -0.01 17.95
C CYS A 77 -15.70 0.53 16.74
N LEU A 78 -15.00 1.13 15.78
CA LEU A 78 -15.58 1.64 14.54
C LEU A 78 -16.18 0.51 13.69
N TYR A 79 -15.44 -0.59 13.49
CA TYR A 79 -15.95 -1.77 12.78
C TYR A 79 -17.17 -2.38 13.50
N ARG A 80 -17.11 -2.51 14.82
CA ARG A 80 -18.24 -3.00 15.62
C ARG A 80 -19.47 -2.08 15.53
N ARG A 81 -19.25 -0.76 15.53
CA ARG A 81 -20.34 0.22 15.34
C ARG A 81 -20.93 0.11 13.95
N ALA A 82 -20.10 0.02 12.91
CA ALA A 82 -20.52 -0.16 11.55
C ALA A 82 -21.32 -1.47 11.35
N ALA A 83 -20.81 -2.60 11.86
CA ALA A 83 -21.48 -3.89 11.80
C ALA A 83 -22.88 -3.85 12.45
N ARG A 84 -23.01 -3.16 13.61
CA ARG A 84 -24.32 -2.94 14.24
C ARG A 84 -25.22 -2.01 13.44
N ALA A 85 -24.68 -0.93 12.87
CA ALA A 85 -25.43 0.04 12.08
C ALA A 85 -25.99 -0.56 10.80
N ILE A 86 -25.31 -1.53 10.20
CA ILE A 86 -25.82 -2.31 9.07
C ILE A 86 -26.64 -3.53 9.51
N GLY A 87 -26.73 -3.82 10.80
CA GLY A 87 -27.45 -4.99 11.35
C GLY A 87 -26.84 -6.32 10.94
N ALA A 88 -25.50 -6.41 10.85
CA ALA A 88 -24.82 -7.65 10.47
C ALA A 88 -25.03 -8.73 11.52
N LYS A 89 -25.35 -9.94 11.06
CA LYS A 89 -25.44 -11.15 11.89
C LYS A 89 -24.61 -12.24 11.23
N CYS A 90 -23.59 -12.69 11.92
CA CYS A 90 -22.71 -13.77 11.44
C CYS A 90 -23.39 -15.12 11.68
N THR A 91 -23.59 -15.89 10.62
CA THR A 91 -24.04 -17.27 10.72
C THR A 91 -22.84 -18.20 10.89
N LYS A 92 -23.08 -19.48 11.27
CA LYS A 92 -22.00 -20.49 11.35
C LYS A 92 -21.29 -20.64 10.00
N ALA A 93 -22.05 -20.64 8.90
CA ALA A 93 -21.47 -20.72 7.55
C ALA A 93 -20.58 -19.50 7.22
N ASP A 94 -21.02 -18.29 7.57
CA ASP A 94 -20.22 -17.08 7.39
C ASP A 94 -18.92 -17.14 8.20
N ALA A 95 -18.97 -17.61 9.44
CA ALA A 95 -17.80 -17.77 10.30
C ALA A 95 -16.78 -18.76 9.71
N VAL A 96 -17.27 -19.90 9.17
CA VAL A 96 -16.41 -20.88 8.50
C VAL A 96 -15.78 -20.28 7.25
N ILE A 97 -16.55 -19.60 6.40
CA ILE A 97 -16.02 -18.96 5.16
C ILE A 97 -14.94 -17.93 5.53
N LEU A 98 -15.19 -17.06 6.50
CA LEU A 98 -14.22 -16.08 6.97
C LEU A 98 -12.95 -16.74 7.51
N ALA A 99 -13.11 -17.78 8.36
CA ALA A 99 -11.97 -18.48 8.94
C ALA A 99 -11.11 -19.15 7.85
N VAL A 100 -11.75 -19.78 6.85
CA VAL A 100 -11.04 -20.39 5.71
C VAL A 100 -10.29 -19.32 4.90
N CYS A 101 -10.91 -18.19 4.57
CA CYS A 101 -10.23 -17.12 3.81
C CYS A 101 -9.03 -16.56 4.58
N ILE A 102 -9.19 -16.28 5.88
CA ILE A 102 -8.12 -15.75 6.72
C ILE A 102 -7.00 -16.79 6.85
N ALA A 103 -7.32 -18.05 7.14
CA ALA A 103 -6.33 -19.11 7.29
C ALA A 103 -5.57 -19.40 5.99
N ALA A 104 -6.28 -19.46 4.85
CA ALA A 104 -5.65 -19.68 3.54
C ALA A 104 -4.71 -18.53 3.16
N SER A 105 -5.14 -17.27 3.37
CA SER A 105 -4.31 -16.10 3.14
C SER A 105 -3.10 -16.08 4.07
N ALA A 106 -3.28 -16.34 5.37
CA ALA A 106 -2.19 -16.41 6.32
C ALA A 106 -1.19 -17.51 5.97
N ALA A 107 -1.66 -18.71 5.60
CA ALA A 107 -0.80 -19.81 5.18
C ALA A 107 0.00 -19.45 3.92
N PHE A 108 -0.63 -18.80 2.94
CA PHE A 108 0.05 -18.32 1.74
C PHE A 108 1.18 -17.33 2.08
N TYR A 109 0.90 -16.30 2.89
CA TYR A 109 1.91 -15.31 3.24
C TYR A 109 3.01 -15.87 4.14
N LEU A 110 2.68 -16.73 5.09
CA LEU A 110 3.68 -17.41 5.90
C LEU A 110 4.60 -18.26 5.03
N HIS A 111 4.04 -19.05 4.09
CA HIS A 111 4.83 -19.83 3.14
C HIS A 111 5.73 -18.94 2.28
N ALA A 112 5.18 -17.84 1.74
CA ALA A 112 5.92 -16.92 0.89
C ALA A 112 7.04 -16.17 1.63
N MET A 113 6.90 -15.94 2.94
CA MET A 113 7.85 -15.16 3.74
C MET A 113 8.84 -16.01 4.54
N VAL A 114 8.55 -17.30 4.75
CA VAL A 114 9.49 -18.21 5.42
C VAL A 114 10.74 -18.36 4.59
N GLY A 115 11.89 -18.09 5.19
CA GLY A 115 13.20 -18.15 4.52
C GLY A 115 13.49 -16.98 3.57
N ARG A 116 12.58 -16.00 3.46
CA ARG A 116 12.79 -14.83 2.64
C ARG A 116 13.83 -13.92 3.30
N GLN A 117 14.92 -13.65 2.61
CA GLN A 117 15.98 -12.71 3.00
C GLN A 117 15.99 -11.46 2.12
N SER A 118 14.90 -11.18 1.41
CA SER A 118 14.82 -10.00 0.55
C SER A 118 14.70 -8.73 1.38
N LEU A 119 15.39 -7.68 0.94
CA LEU A 119 15.16 -6.33 1.39
C LEU A 119 14.12 -5.68 0.46
N TYR A 120 13.18 -4.95 1.04
CA TYR A 120 12.26 -4.17 0.25
C TYR A 120 12.98 -2.93 -0.28
N LEU A 121 12.76 -2.62 -1.56
CA LEU A 121 13.41 -1.51 -2.24
C LEU A 121 12.38 -0.45 -2.63
N TRP A 122 12.83 0.79 -2.88
CA TRP A 122 12.04 1.91 -3.41
C TRP A 122 10.78 2.17 -2.56
N ASP A 123 9.64 2.30 -3.21
CA ASP A 123 8.35 2.50 -2.54
C ASP A 123 8.00 1.39 -1.56
N ASN A 124 8.45 0.15 -1.83
CA ASN A 124 8.22 -1.00 -0.96
C ASN A 124 8.87 -0.83 0.42
N ALA A 125 10.04 -0.18 0.46
CA ALA A 125 10.76 0.13 1.69
C ALA A 125 10.19 1.34 2.43
N THR A 126 9.49 2.23 1.74
CA THR A 126 9.00 3.50 2.30
C THR A 126 8.12 3.29 3.52
N TYR A 127 7.24 2.30 3.51
CA TYR A 127 6.31 2.05 4.62
C TYR A 127 6.99 1.51 5.87
N TYR A 128 8.00 0.65 5.69
CA TYR A 128 8.86 0.20 6.78
C TYR A 128 9.68 1.37 7.35
N ASN A 129 10.27 2.19 6.48
CA ASN A 129 10.99 3.39 6.89
C ASN A 129 10.11 4.36 7.68
N LEU A 130 8.84 4.54 7.28
CA LEU A 130 7.87 5.35 8.02
C LEU A 130 7.57 4.75 9.39
N GLN A 131 7.56 3.41 9.53
CA GLN A 131 7.38 2.74 10.81
C GLN A 131 8.54 3.02 11.77
N VAL A 132 9.77 2.85 11.29
CA VAL A 132 10.98 3.14 12.08
C VAL A 132 11.06 4.62 12.46
N ARG A 133 10.75 5.51 11.53
CA ARG A 133 10.70 6.96 11.79
C ARG A 133 9.60 7.38 12.75
N LEU A 134 8.48 6.68 12.77
CA LEU A 134 7.43 6.94 13.75
C LEU A 134 7.97 6.72 15.16
N GLU A 135 8.68 5.61 15.39
CA GLU A 135 9.31 5.33 16.67
C GLU A 135 10.38 6.39 17.02
N SER A 136 11.28 6.74 16.08
CA SER A 136 12.33 7.73 16.34
C SER A 136 11.76 9.12 16.67
N ASN A 137 10.68 9.55 15.99
CA ASN A 137 10.04 10.84 16.30
C ASN A 137 9.47 10.90 17.72
N PHE A 138 9.00 9.77 18.28
CA PHE A 138 8.49 9.72 19.65
C PHE A 138 9.60 9.60 20.69
N ALA A 139 10.79 9.11 20.31
CA ALA A 139 11.96 9.09 21.17
C ALA A 139 12.38 10.51 21.64
N ASP A 140 12.13 11.51 20.80
CA ASP A 140 12.38 12.93 21.12
C ASP A 140 11.27 13.58 21.98
N GLY A 141 10.29 12.81 22.41
CA GLY A 141 9.18 13.21 23.26
C GLY A 141 7.82 13.25 22.56
N VAL A 142 6.76 13.15 23.39
CA VAL A 142 5.38 13.01 22.90
C VAL A 142 4.91 14.18 22.00
N PHE A 143 5.27 15.40 22.34
CA PHE A 143 4.86 16.57 21.55
C PHE A 143 5.57 16.62 20.20
N THR A 144 6.84 16.26 20.15
CA THR A 144 7.62 16.11 18.91
C THR A 144 7.06 14.98 18.07
N GLY A 145 6.79 13.83 18.66
CA GLY A 145 6.21 12.68 17.99
C GLY A 145 4.84 12.97 17.37
N VAL A 146 3.92 13.55 18.13
CA VAL A 146 2.58 13.94 17.63
C VAL A 146 2.68 15.03 16.58
N GLY A 147 3.46 16.07 16.85
CA GLY A 147 3.66 17.20 15.92
C GLY A 147 4.25 16.73 14.59
N SER A 148 5.32 15.94 14.60
CA SER A 148 5.92 15.32 13.41
C SER A 148 4.93 14.44 12.64
N THR A 149 4.14 13.65 13.35
CA THR A 149 3.14 12.76 12.74
C THR A 149 2.08 13.58 12.01
N ILE A 150 1.54 14.64 12.63
CA ILE A 150 0.57 15.55 12.00
C ILE A 150 1.20 16.29 10.82
N TYR A 151 2.39 16.82 10.99
CA TYR A 151 3.12 17.54 9.95
C TYR A 151 3.37 16.64 8.73
N LYS A 152 3.87 15.43 8.94
CA LYS A 152 4.09 14.46 7.86
C LYS A 152 2.79 14.07 7.18
N THR A 153 1.69 13.89 7.91
CA THR A 153 0.38 13.61 7.34
C THR A 153 -0.10 14.75 6.43
N TRP A 154 0.12 15.99 6.84
CA TRP A 154 -0.30 17.16 6.08
C TRP A 154 0.59 17.49 4.89
N PHE A 155 1.90 17.25 5.00
CA PHE A 155 2.91 17.74 4.05
C PHE A 155 3.73 16.61 3.39
N ASN A 156 3.44 15.35 3.67
CA ASN A 156 4.10 14.23 3.02
C ASN A 156 3.10 13.46 2.14
N ASP A 157 3.49 13.16 0.89
CA ASP A 157 2.69 12.39 -0.06
C ASP A 157 2.53 10.92 0.35
N TYR A 158 3.46 10.42 1.15
CA TYR A 158 3.57 9.04 1.59
C TYR A 158 3.44 8.96 3.12
N ALA A 159 2.28 9.26 3.65
CA ALA A 159 2.03 9.09 5.08
C ALA A 159 0.91 8.05 5.32
N PRO A 160 1.18 6.76 5.20
CA PRO A 160 0.19 5.71 5.49
C PRO A 160 0.00 5.55 7.00
N LEU A 161 -0.25 6.65 7.67
CA LEU A 161 -0.35 6.78 9.12
C LEU A 161 -1.24 5.71 9.77
N VAL A 162 -2.34 5.35 9.09
CA VAL A 162 -3.29 4.38 9.63
C VAL A 162 -2.62 3.02 9.81
N ILE A 163 -1.90 2.51 8.80
CA ILE A 163 -1.25 1.20 8.91
C ILE A 163 -0.13 1.20 9.95
N ASN A 164 0.67 2.27 10.00
CA ASN A 164 1.75 2.38 10.95
C ASN A 164 1.24 2.36 12.39
N LEU A 165 0.18 3.10 12.70
CA LEU A 165 -0.43 3.07 14.03
C LEU A 165 -1.11 1.72 14.35
N LEU A 166 -1.67 1.02 13.36
CA LEU A 166 -2.30 -0.28 13.59
C LEU A 166 -1.28 -1.40 13.80
N THR A 167 -0.10 -1.31 13.20
CA THR A 167 0.96 -2.32 13.33
C THR A 167 1.88 -2.06 14.53
N GLU A 168 2.01 -0.82 14.98
CA GLU A 168 2.95 -0.40 16.02
C GLU A 168 2.86 -1.21 17.33
N PRO A 169 1.68 -1.53 17.92
CA PRO A 169 1.62 -2.29 19.15
C PRO A 169 2.22 -3.70 19.06
N PHE A 170 2.38 -4.19 17.83
CA PHE A 170 2.99 -5.49 17.55
C PHE A 170 4.46 -5.34 17.16
N PHE A 171 4.76 -4.36 16.30
CA PHE A 171 6.08 -4.09 15.76
C PHE A 171 7.08 -3.69 16.85
N MET A 172 6.68 -2.82 17.76
CA MET A 172 7.48 -2.31 18.89
C MET A 172 8.11 -3.41 19.77
N PHE A 173 7.54 -4.61 19.76
CA PHE A 173 7.96 -5.74 20.59
C PHE A 173 8.52 -6.93 19.79
N THR A 174 8.62 -6.80 18.48
CA THR A 174 9.17 -7.82 17.58
C THR A 174 10.53 -7.36 17.05
N PRO A 175 11.33 -8.23 16.42
CA PRO A 175 12.51 -7.80 15.69
C PRO A 175 12.13 -6.71 14.67
N ARG A 176 12.84 -5.58 14.70
CA ARG A 176 12.56 -4.42 13.85
C ARG A 176 13.15 -4.61 12.46
N THR A 177 12.56 -5.52 11.70
CA THR A 177 12.97 -5.81 10.34
C THR A 177 11.86 -5.50 9.34
N ALA A 178 12.21 -5.25 8.09
CA ALA A 178 11.26 -5.08 7.00
C ALA A 178 10.37 -6.31 6.84
N ASN A 179 10.93 -7.51 6.99
CA ASN A 179 10.17 -8.76 6.94
C ASN A 179 9.15 -8.89 8.07
N THR A 180 9.49 -8.47 9.30
CA THR A 180 8.54 -8.44 10.41
C THR A 180 7.40 -7.48 10.14
N PHE A 181 7.70 -6.27 9.65
CA PHE A 181 6.68 -5.30 9.28
C PHE A 181 5.77 -5.84 8.18
N ALA A 182 6.33 -6.41 7.12
CA ALA A 182 5.57 -7.01 6.04
C ALA A 182 4.70 -8.18 6.50
N LEU A 183 5.21 -9.04 7.39
CA LEU A 183 4.44 -10.14 7.98
C LEU A 183 3.25 -9.62 8.80
N LEU A 184 3.46 -8.59 9.63
CA LEU A 184 2.37 -7.96 10.39
C LEU A 184 1.29 -7.39 9.45
N CYS A 185 1.70 -6.70 8.40
CA CYS A 185 0.78 -6.21 7.36
C CYS A 185 0.05 -7.37 6.68
N ALA A 186 0.77 -8.43 6.32
CA ALA A 186 0.24 -9.60 5.61
C ALA A 186 -0.82 -10.39 6.39
N LEU A 187 -0.80 -10.31 7.70
CA LEU A 187 -1.78 -11.01 8.54
C LEU A 187 -2.94 -10.09 8.96
N LEU A 188 -2.65 -8.82 9.25
CA LEU A 188 -3.66 -7.86 9.68
C LEU A 188 -4.55 -7.40 8.50
N ILE A 189 -3.94 -6.98 7.39
CA ILE A 189 -4.67 -6.33 6.29
C ILE A 189 -5.66 -7.28 5.60
N PRO A 190 -5.29 -8.51 5.18
CA PRO A 190 -6.25 -9.43 4.59
C PRO A 190 -7.41 -9.75 5.53
N SER A 191 -7.16 -9.89 6.83
CA SER A 191 -8.22 -10.11 7.81
C SER A 191 -9.25 -8.98 7.82
N LEU A 192 -8.79 -7.73 7.73
CA LEU A 192 -9.68 -6.55 7.60
C LEU A 192 -10.41 -6.53 6.26
N VAL A 193 -9.73 -6.91 5.16
CA VAL A 193 -10.34 -7.01 3.81
C VAL A 193 -11.47 -8.02 3.80
N TYR A 194 -11.23 -9.25 4.29
CA TYR A 194 -12.25 -10.30 4.30
C TYR A 194 -13.42 -9.95 5.22
N TYR A 195 -13.14 -9.38 6.38
CA TYR A 195 -14.21 -8.94 7.29
C TYR A 195 -15.05 -7.81 6.66
N SER A 196 -14.42 -6.85 6.01
CA SER A 196 -15.11 -5.75 5.32
C SER A 196 -15.92 -6.23 4.11
N ALA A 197 -15.36 -7.16 3.32
CA ALA A 197 -16.06 -7.82 2.22
C ALA A 197 -17.29 -8.59 2.73
N TRP A 198 -17.15 -9.35 3.81
CA TRP A 198 -18.28 -10.05 4.42
C TRP A 198 -19.37 -9.08 4.91
N LEU A 199 -19.01 -7.93 5.50
CA LEU A 199 -19.98 -6.90 5.89
C LEU A 199 -20.73 -6.35 4.67
N LEU A 200 -20.02 -6.09 3.57
CA LEU A 200 -20.64 -5.69 2.30
C LEU A 200 -21.58 -6.78 1.79
N LEU A 201 -21.13 -8.03 1.74
CA LEU A 201 -21.94 -9.16 1.29
C LEU A 201 -23.19 -9.39 2.16
N THR A 202 -23.12 -9.08 3.45
CA THR A 202 -24.29 -9.11 4.35
C THR A 202 -25.32 -8.08 3.95
N VAL A 203 -24.91 -6.88 3.53
CA VAL A 203 -25.83 -5.86 2.99
C VAL A 203 -26.38 -6.29 1.64
N LEU A 204 -25.52 -6.80 0.74
CA LEU A 204 -25.93 -7.25 -0.58
C LEU A 204 -26.93 -8.41 -0.52
N ARG A 205 -26.71 -9.41 0.36
CA ARG A 205 -27.64 -10.52 0.58
C ARG A 205 -29.06 -10.04 0.91
N ARG A 206 -29.18 -9.06 1.80
CA ARG A 206 -30.48 -8.49 2.19
C ARG A 206 -31.14 -7.71 1.06
N LYS A 207 -30.35 -7.00 0.26
CA LYS A 207 -30.87 -6.18 -0.85
C LYS A 207 -31.24 -7.03 -2.06
N LEU A 208 -30.40 -8.00 -2.40
CA LEU A 208 -30.51 -8.81 -3.63
C LEU A 208 -31.33 -10.08 -3.43
N GLN A 209 -31.36 -10.63 -2.21
CA GLN A 209 -32.08 -11.85 -1.83
C GLN A 209 -31.71 -13.04 -2.72
N PRO A 210 -30.41 -13.44 -2.80
CA PRO A 210 -29.99 -14.56 -3.64
C PRO A 210 -30.68 -15.85 -3.23
N LYS A 211 -31.01 -16.71 -4.20
CA LYS A 211 -31.66 -18.02 -3.95
C LYS A 211 -30.80 -18.97 -3.12
N ALA A 212 -29.47 -18.86 -3.27
CA ALA A 212 -28.50 -19.64 -2.49
C ALA A 212 -27.53 -18.71 -1.73
N PRO A 213 -27.91 -18.12 -0.59
CA PRO A 213 -27.16 -17.04 0.06
C PRO A 213 -25.79 -17.48 0.58
N VAL A 214 -25.63 -18.73 1.02
CA VAL A 214 -24.33 -19.27 1.45
C VAL A 214 -23.40 -19.40 0.26
N LEU A 215 -23.86 -19.95 -0.87
CA LEU A 215 -23.10 -20.07 -2.10
C LEU A 215 -22.67 -18.70 -2.64
N PHE A 216 -23.61 -17.73 -2.65
CA PHE A 216 -23.31 -16.36 -3.02
C PHE A 216 -22.15 -15.80 -2.20
N THR A 217 -22.19 -15.97 -0.87
CA THR A 217 -21.12 -15.49 0.01
C THR A 217 -19.82 -16.24 -0.25
N ALA A 218 -19.85 -17.57 -0.33
CA ALA A 218 -18.65 -18.38 -0.52
C ALA A 218 -17.95 -18.06 -1.85
N LEU A 219 -18.71 -17.97 -2.95
CA LEU A 219 -18.15 -17.64 -4.27
C LEU A 219 -17.63 -16.19 -4.32
N SER A 220 -18.35 -15.24 -3.75
CA SER A 220 -17.90 -13.86 -3.66
C SER A 220 -16.61 -13.74 -2.84
N MET A 221 -16.49 -14.45 -1.73
CA MET A 221 -15.27 -14.46 -0.90
C MET A 221 -14.13 -15.18 -1.61
N ALA A 222 -14.41 -16.21 -2.41
CA ALA A 222 -13.40 -16.85 -3.24
C ALA A 222 -12.83 -15.89 -4.29
N PHE A 223 -13.67 -15.02 -4.89
CA PHE A 223 -13.18 -13.97 -5.80
C PHE A 223 -12.27 -12.97 -5.09
N VAL A 224 -12.55 -12.61 -3.84
CA VAL A 224 -11.66 -11.74 -3.04
C VAL A 224 -10.35 -12.46 -2.72
N LEU A 225 -10.42 -13.74 -2.25
CA LEU A 225 -9.25 -14.52 -1.86
C LEU A 225 -8.31 -14.81 -3.04
N LEU A 226 -8.88 -15.08 -4.22
CA LEU A 226 -8.14 -15.61 -5.37
C LEU A 226 -7.83 -14.55 -6.44
N LEU A 227 -8.10 -13.26 -6.18
CA LEU A 227 -7.75 -12.18 -7.10
C LEU A 227 -6.27 -11.79 -6.92
N PRO A 228 -5.36 -12.05 -7.90
CA PRO A 228 -3.94 -11.75 -7.76
C PRO A 228 -3.64 -10.31 -7.41
N LEU A 229 -4.39 -9.36 -8.00
CA LEU A 229 -4.25 -7.92 -7.76
C LEU A 229 -4.29 -7.55 -6.26
N LEU A 230 -5.06 -8.28 -5.44
CA LEU A 230 -5.17 -7.99 -4.00
C LEU A 230 -3.94 -8.45 -3.20
N HIS A 231 -3.11 -9.31 -3.75
CA HIS A 231 -2.00 -9.93 -3.02
C HIS A 231 -0.65 -9.32 -3.38
N ILE A 232 -0.46 -8.90 -4.64
CA ILE A 232 0.84 -8.50 -5.15
C ILE A 232 1.46 -7.31 -4.40
N ALA A 233 0.66 -6.28 -4.12
CA ALA A 233 1.15 -5.12 -3.39
C ALA A 233 1.62 -5.51 -1.98
N LEU A 234 0.82 -6.33 -1.29
CA LEU A 234 1.15 -6.76 0.07
C LEU A 234 2.37 -7.69 0.10
N TYR A 235 2.50 -8.55 -0.91
CA TYR A 235 3.66 -9.40 -1.09
C TYR A 235 4.96 -8.59 -1.28
N ARG A 236 4.88 -7.43 -1.92
CA ARG A 236 5.98 -6.47 -2.07
C ARG A 236 6.20 -5.57 -0.84
N GLY A 237 5.46 -5.76 0.26
CA GLY A 237 5.58 -4.95 1.48
C GLY A 237 4.76 -3.66 1.48
N MET A 238 3.90 -3.44 0.48
CA MET A 238 3.03 -2.26 0.41
C MET A 238 1.70 -2.51 1.11
N PRO A 239 1.27 -1.65 2.03
CA PRO A 239 0.01 -1.81 2.77
C PRO A 239 -1.21 -1.29 2.00
N ASP A 240 -1.11 -0.99 0.71
CA ASP A 240 -2.17 -0.39 -0.11
C ASP A 240 -3.48 -1.17 -0.08
N LEU A 241 -3.40 -2.50 0.10
CA LEU A 241 -4.57 -3.36 0.25
C LEU A 241 -5.49 -2.94 1.40
N LEU A 242 -4.99 -2.24 2.43
CA LEU A 242 -5.81 -1.71 3.53
C LEU A 242 -6.90 -0.77 3.01
N GLY A 243 -6.62 -0.01 1.95
CA GLY A 243 -7.61 0.86 1.32
C GLY A 243 -8.79 0.10 0.73
N VAL A 244 -8.57 -1.11 0.20
CA VAL A 244 -9.68 -1.98 -0.28
C VAL A 244 -10.62 -2.35 0.88
N ALA A 245 -10.08 -2.63 2.08
CA ALA A 245 -10.90 -2.91 3.25
C ALA A 245 -11.81 -1.72 3.59
N PHE A 246 -11.27 -0.52 3.61
CA PHE A 246 -12.05 0.68 3.91
C PHE A 246 -13.02 1.07 2.79
N ALA A 247 -12.65 0.83 1.52
CA ALA A 247 -13.56 1.03 0.39
C ALA A 247 -14.73 0.04 0.43
N PHE A 248 -14.53 -1.22 0.84
CA PHE A 248 -15.63 -2.14 1.11
C PHE A 248 -16.54 -1.63 2.24
N MET A 249 -15.99 -0.99 3.25
CA MET A 249 -16.80 -0.36 4.31
C MET A 249 -17.61 0.83 3.79
N LEU A 250 -17.04 1.66 2.89
CA LEU A 250 -17.81 2.69 2.20
C LEU A 250 -19.01 2.09 1.45
N LEU A 251 -18.76 1.07 0.66
CA LEU A 251 -19.80 0.36 -0.09
C LEU A 251 -20.86 -0.25 0.85
N ALA A 252 -20.43 -0.95 1.92
CA ALA A 252 -21.35 -1.57 2.88
C ALA A 252 -22.25 -0.57 3.60
N LEU A 253 -21.68 0.58 3.98
CA LEU A 253 -22.41 1.63 4.67
C LEU A 253 -23.29 2.47 3.73
N GLY A 254 -22.82 2.73 2.50
CA GLY A 254 -23.56 3.53 1.52
C GLY A 254 -24.67 2.76 0.82
N VAL A 255 -24.36 1.61 0.20
CA VAL A 255 -25.27 0.86 -0.69
C VAL A 255 -26.61 0.49 -0.04
N GLY A 256 -26.63 0.23 1.25
CA GLY A 256 -27.85 -0.11 1.98
C GLY A 256 -28.56 1.08 2.63
N TYR A 257 -28.21 2.33 2.28
CA TYR A 257 -28.76 3.53 2.93
C TYR A 257 -29.10 4.61 1.92
N ASP A 258 -30.27 5.18 2.05
CA ASP A 258 -30.84 6.14 1.09
C ASP A 258 -31.21 7.48 1.72
N PHE A 259 -30.81 7.75 2.95
CA PHE A 259 -31.15 8.95 3.72
C PHE A 259 -32.65 9.18 3.99
N SER A 260 -33.53 8.22 3.68
CA SER A 260 -34.94 8.32 3.98
C SER A 260 -35.20 8.39 5.50
N GLN A 261 -34.37 7.71 6.29
CA GLN A 261 -34.46 7.70 7.75
C GLN A 261 -33.12 8.18 8.37
N PRO A 262 -33.16 8.81 9.57
CA PRO A 262 -31.93 9.18 10.26
C PRO A 262 -31.17 7.94 10.77
N ALA A 263 -29.87 7.86 10.50
CA ALA A 263 -29.00 6.79 10.95
C ALA A 263 -27.62 7.32 11.40
N PRO A 264 -27.56 8.08 12.52
CA PRO A 264 -26.34 8.81 12.89
C PRO A 264 -25.14 7.89 13.11
N ALA A 265 -25.33 6.69 13.69
CA ALA A 265 -24.24 5.73 13.86
C ALA A 265 -23.63 5.28 12.53
N ARG A 266 -24.46 5.11 11.50
CA ARG A 266 -24.05 4.73 10.15
C ARG A 266 -23.32 5.86 9.45
N LEU A 267 -23.83 7.09 9.56
CA LEU A 267 -23.25 8.27 8.96
C LEU A 267 -21.87 8.62 9.56
N VAL A 268 -21.74 8.55 10.89
CA VAL A 268 -20.45 8.74 11.56
C VAL A 268 -19.45 7.66 11.13
N SER A 269 -19.88 6.40 11.02
CA SER A 269 -19.01 5.33 10.52
C SER A 269 -18.61 5.56 9.06
N LEU A 270 -19.55 5.99 8.21
CA LEU A 270 -19.25 6.31 6.80
C LEU A 270 -18.22 7.43 6.68
N ALA A 271 -18.37 8.52 7.42
CA ALA A 271 -17.42 9.63 7.42
C ALA A 271 -16.03 9.19 7.96
N ALA A 272 -15.98 8.40 9.04
CA ALA A 272 -14.75 7.91 9.63
C ALA A 272 -13.98 6.99 8.66
N PHE A 273 -14.66 6.01 8.03
CA PHE A 273 -14.00 5.16 7.02
C PHE A 273 -13.57 5.94 5.78
N THR A 274 -14.30 6.98 5.39
CA THR A 274 -13.85 7.90 4.33
C THR A 274 -12.53 8.56 4.70
N GLY A 275 -12.40 9.12 5.89
CA GLY A 275 -11.15 9.71 6.38
C GLY A 275 -10.01 8.70 6.44
N MET A 276 -10.25 7.50 6.99
CA MET A 276 -9.26 6.43 7.05
C MET A 276 -8.79 6.00 5.65
N LEU A 277 -9.72 5.88 4.69
CA LEU A 277 -9.42 5.53 3.31
C LEU A 277 -8.50 6.57 2.65
N MET A 278 -8.80 7.85 2.83
CA MET A 278 -7.98 8.94 2.29
C MET A 278 -6.59 9.03 2.93
N LEU A 279 -6.48 8.66 4.21
CA LEU A 279 -5.21 8.60 4.95
C LEU A 279 -4.39 7.33 4.64
N THR A 280 -4.98 6.32 3.99
CA THR A 280 -4.25 5.11 3.60
C THR A 280 -3.30 5.41 2.44
N ARG A 281 -3.81 6.01 1.37
CA ARG A 281 -3.03 6.45 0.23
C ARG A 281 -3.82 7.46 -0.61
N ARG A 282 -3.15 8.43 -1.24
CA ARG A 282 -3.81 9.46 -2.04
C ARG A 282 -4.60 8.91 -3.24
N SER A 283 -4.19 7.80 -3.84
CA SER A 283 -4.90 7.16 -4.96
C SER A 283 -6.35 6.81 -4.60
N TYR A 284 -6.63 6.50 -3.33
CA TYR A 284 -8.00 6.23 -2.87
C TYR A 284 -8.91 7.46 -2.80
N MET A 285 -8.37 8.67 -2.92
CA MET A 285 -9.22 9.86 -3.06
C MET A 285 -10.08 9.77 -4.31
N PHE A 286 -9.55 9.21 -5.39
CA PHE A 286 -10.31 8.99 -6.62
C PHE A 286 -11.46 7.99 -6.44
N THR A 287 -11.24 6.92 -5.66
CA THR A 287 -12.31 5.99 -5.25
C THR A 287 -13.38 6.69 -4.43
N VAL A 288 -12.99 7.54 -3.48
CA VAL A 288 -13.92 8.33 -2.64
C VAL A 288 -14.74 9.27 -3.51
N VAL A 289 -14.10 10.03 -4.41
CA VAL A 289 -14.78 10.95 -5.32
C VAL A 289 -15.75 10.21 -6.23
N ALA A 290 -15.31 9.11 -6.87
CA ALA A 290 -16.15 8.29 -7.74
C ALA A 290 -17.35 7.72 -6.99
N PHE A 291 -17.13 7.18 -5.80
CA PHE A 291 -18.20 6.64 -4.97
C PHE A 291 -19.22 7.70 -4.56
N PHE A 292 -18.79 8.81 -3.95
CA PHE A 292 -19.71 9.83 -3.45
C PHE A 292 -20.41 10.60 -4.57
N PHE A 293 -19.76 10.79 -5.72
CA PHE A 293 -20.41 11.37 -6.89
C PHE A 293 -21.57 10.49 -7.36
N LEU A 294 -21.31 9.21 -7.64
CA LEU A 294 -22.35 8.29 -8.12
C LEU A 294 -23.44 8.03 -7.06
N TYR A 295 -23.02 7.89 -5.81
CA TYR A 295 -23.95 7.71 -4.69
C TYR A 295 -24.83 8.94 -4.46
N GLY A 296 -24.23 10.13 -4.52
CA GLY A 296 -24.94 11.40 -4.39
C GLY A 296 -25.98 11.59 -5.52
N VAL A 297 -25.57 11.34 -6.76
CA VAL A 297 -26.48 11.36 -7.92
C VAL A 297 -27.65 10.39 -7.70
N TRP A 298 -27.36 9.16 -7.27
CA TRP A 298 -28.40 8.16 -6.99
C TRP A 298 -29.36 8.61 -5.88
N VAL A 299 -28.85 9.10 -4.73
CA VAL A 299 -29.66 9.57 -3.60
C VAL A 299 -30.54 10.75 -4.01
N LEU A 300 -29.96 11.76 -4.69
CA LEU A 300 -30.69 12.97 -5.12
C LEU A 300 -31.72 12.66 -6.20
N ALA A 301 -31.37 11.81 -7.19
CA ALA A 301 -32.32 11.38 -8.21
C ALA A 301 -33.51 10.61 -7.61
N ARG A 302 -33.25 9.75 -6.62
CA ARG A 302 -34.31 9.04 -5.91
C ARG A 302 -35.20 9.99 -5.08
N ALA A 303 -34.57 10.92 -4.35
CA ALA A 303 -35.26 11.93 -3.56
C ALA A 303 -36.16 12.81 -4.45
N ALA A 304 -35.67 13.24 -5.61
CA ALA A 304 -36.42 14.02 -6.59
C ALA A 304 -37.61 13.24 -7.14
N ARG A 305 -37.38 11.97 -7.59
CA ARG A 305 -38.47 11.12 -8.10
C ARG A 305 -39.57 10.86 -7.07
N ALA A 306 -39.17 10.65 -5.81
CA ALA A 306 -40.08 10.41 -4.70
C ALA A 306 -40.62 11.71 -4.06
N ARG A 307 -40.24 12.89 -4.54
CA ARG A 307 -40.53 14.21 -3.98
C ARG A 307 -40.18 14.33 -2.47
N GLN A 308 -39.08 13.67 -2.05
CA GLN A 308 -38.68 13.61 -0.65
C GLN A 308 -37.58 14.64 -0.36
N VAL A 309 -37.93 15.90 -0.20
CA VAL A 309 -36.99 17.01 0.11
C VAL A 309 -36.15 16.72 1.37
N GLN A 310 -36.73 16.09 2.40
CA GLN A 310 -36.03 15.74 3.64
C GLN A 310 -34.87 14.77 3.42
N THR A 311 -34.96 13.88 2.44
CA THR A 311 -33.90 12.96 2.05
C THR A 311 -32.69 13.74 1.47
N ALA A 312 -32.95 14.68 0.56
CA ALA A 312 -31.95 15.56 -0.01
C ALA A 312 -31.29 16.44 1.06
N LEU A 313 -32.08 17.03 1.96
CA LEU A 313 -31.54 17.82 3.08
C LEU A 313 -30.67 17.03 4.05
N ARG A 314 -31.05 15.78 4.37
CA ARG A 314 -30.22 14.89 5.22
C ARG A 314 -28.92 14.54 4.54
N PHE A 315 -28.93 14.26 3.25
CA PHE A 315 -27.72 14.03 2.47
C PHE A 315 -26.83 15.27 2.45
N GLY A 316 -27.39 16.46 2.19
CA GLY A 316 -26.67 17.73 2.21
C GLY A 316 -26.03 18.03 3.58
N ARG A 317 -26.79 17.82 4.67
CA ARG A 317 -26.26 17.97 6.05
C ARG A 317 -25.13 16.99 6.34
N PHE A 318 -25.25 15.73 5.89
CA PHE A 318 -24.17 14.75 6.02
C PHE A 318 -22.94 15.18 5.23
N ALA A 319 -23.11 15.62 3.98
CA ALA A 319 -21.99 16.09 3.15
C ALA A 319 -21.29 17.29 3.79
N ALA A 320 -22.04 18.28 4.27
CA ALA A 320 -21.50 19.45 4.97
C ALA A 320 -20.77 19.06 6.27
N ALA A 321 -21.36 18.19 7.10
CA ALA A 321 -20.74 17.71 8.34
C ALA A 321 -19.48 16.90 8.06
N SER A 322 -19.47 16.06 7.02
CA SER A 322 -18.29 15.29 6.62
C SER A 322 -17.17 16.21 6.10
N LEU A 323 -17.53 17.24 5.33
CA LEU A 323 -16.58 18.25 4.88
C LEU A 323 -15.92 18.97 6.07
N VAL A 324 -16.70 19.33 7.09
CA VAL A 324 -16.17 19.98 8.30
C VAL A 324 -15.32 18.99 9.13
N CYS A 325 -15.83 17.78 9.39
CA CYS A 325 -15.17 16.86 10.31
C CYS A 325 -13.99 16.07 9.70
N VAL A 326 -13.96 15.91 8.39
CA VAL A 326 -12.92 15.16 7.66
C VAL A 326 -12.15 16.09 6.72
N GLY A 327 -12.87 16.89 5.92
CA GLY A 327 -12.26 17.76 4.92
C GLY A 327 -11.42 18.88 5.52
N VAL A 328 -11.93 19.57 6.54
CA VAL A 328 -11.19 20.69 7.18
C VAL A 328 -9.90 20.22 7.86
N PRO A 329 -9.88 19.15 8.68
CA PRO A 329 -8.63 18.63 9.24
C PRO A 329 -7.60 18.18 8.19
N LEU A 330 -8.05 17.70 7.03
CA LEU A 330 -7.19 17.24 5.94
C LEU A 330 -6.97 18.33 4.86
N LEU A 331 -7.50 19.54 5.04
CA LEU A 331 -7.39 20.64 4.08
C LEU A 331 -5.94 20.96 3.68
N PRO A 332 -4.94 20.98 4.58
CA PRO A 332 -3.55 21.23 4.19
C PRO A 332 -3.04 20.19 3.19
N MET A 333 -3.36 18.91 3.42
CA MET A 333 -3.02 17.81 2.52
C MET A 333 -3.71 17.97 1.15
N PHE A 334 -5.01 18.23 1.13
CA PHE A 334 -5.77 18.44 -0.12
C PHE A 334 -5.28 19.64 -0.90
N TRP A 335 -5.03 20.75 -0.21
CA TRP A 335 -4.56 21.97 -0.84
C TRP A 335 -3.20 21.78 -1.51
N ARG A 336 -2.29 21.07 -0.86
CA ARG A 336 -1.00 20.72 -1.41
C ARG A 336 -1.13 19.83 -2.64
N ILE A 337 -1.92 18.75 -2.55
CA ILE A 337 -2.16 17.84 -3.67
C ILE A 337 -2.79 18.58 -4.85
N ALA A 338 -3.75 19.47 -4.59
CA ALA A 338 -4.42 20.23 -5.63
C ALA A 338 -3.52 21.28 -6.31
N LYS A 339 -2.49 21.78 -5.61
CA LYS A 339 -1.52 22.75 -6.14
C LYS A 339 -0.27 22.11 -6.73
N ALA A 340 0.01 20.86 -6.41
CA ALA A 340 1.17 20.18 -6.94
C ALA A 340 1.02 19.99 -8.46
N ASP A 341 2.03 20.45 -9.17
CA ASP A 341 2.17 20.09 -10.57
C ASP A 341 2.71 18.65 -10.65
N TYR A 342 1.89 17.76 -11.17
CA TYR A 342 2.25 16.37 -11.34
C TYR A 342 2.66 16.06 -12.78
N SER A 343 2.53 16.99 -13.72
CA SER A 343 2.84 16.78 -15.13
C SER A 343 4.32 16.45 -15.33
N ASP A 344 5.21 17.20 -14.68
CA ASP A 344 6.64 16.96 -14.76
C ASP A 344 7.06 15.75 -13.91
N ARG A 345 6.57 15.69 -12.67
CA ARG A 345 6.94 14.63 -11.71
C ARG A 345 6.57 13.22 -12.16
N TYR A 346 5.47 13.09 -12.92
CA TYR A 346 4.97 11.79 -13.40
C TYR A 346 4.98 11.66 -14.93
N ALA A 347 5.72 12.51 -15.63
CA ALA A 347 5.81 12.47 -17.09
C ALA A 347 6.22 11.09 -17.64
N THR A 348 7.14 10.41 -16.95
CA THR A 348 7.60 9.07 -17.31
C THR A 348 6.55 7.97 -17.11
N TYR A 349 5.57 8.20 -16.24
CA TYR A 349 4.48 7.27 -15.94
C TYR A 349 3.21 7.57 -16.76
N GLN A 350 3.22 8.58 -17.64
CA GLN A 350 2.12 8.90 -18.54
C GLN A 350 2.29 8.18 -19.88
N THR A 351 1.94 6.90 -19.92
CA THR A 351 2.21 6.01 -21.07
C THR A 351 0.98 5.73 -21.94
N GLY A 352 0.16 6.72 -22.28
CA GLY A 352 -0.88 6.53 -23.29
C GLY A 352 -2.33 6.83 -22.91
N GLY A 353 -2.59 7.47 -21.79
CA GLY A 353 -3.90 7.98 -21.41
C GLY A 353 -4.95 6.91 -21.07
N PHE A 354 -6.22 7.30 -21.04
CA PHE A 354 -7.33 6.49 -20.50
C PHE A 354 -7.52 5.12 -21.17
N LEU A 355 -7.42 5.05 -22.51
CA LEU A 355 -7.64 3.78 -23.23
C LEU A 355 -6.50 2.80 -23.02
N ALA A 356 -5.27 3.28 -22.96
CA ALA A 356 -4.10 2.46 -22.61
C ALA A 356 -4.24 1.93 -21.18
N GLU A 357 -4.71 2.76 -20.26
CA GLU A 357 -4.93 2.35 -18.88
C GLU A 357 -6.03 1.28 -18.75
N LEU A 358 -7.13 1.39 -19.49
CA LEU A 358 -8.14 0.33 -19.53
C LEU A 358 -7.56 -1.00 -20.05
N ALA A 359 -6.65 -0.93 -21.03
CA ALA A 359 -5.94 -2.12 -21.52
C ALA A 359 -5.02 -2.70 -20.44
N ASN A 360 -4.29 -1.86 -19.67
CA ASN A 360 -3.48 -2.29 -18.53
C ASN A 360 -4.32 -2.94 -17.45
N GLN A 361 -5.46 -2.34 -17.09
CA GLN A 361 -6.38 -2.93 -16.10
C GLN A 361 -6.88 -4.33 -16.54
N ARG A 362 -7.13 -4.53 -17.83
CA ARG A 362 -7.45 -5.86 -18.37
C ARG A 362 -6.27 -6.83 -18.22
N VAL A 363 -5.03 -6.37 -18.44
CA VAL A 363 -3.83 -7.20 -18.23
C VAL A 363 -3.69 -7.58 -16.76
N TYR A 364 -3.90 -6.66 -15.84
CA TYR A 364 -3.82 -6.93 -14.40
C TYR A 364 -4.89 -7.92 -13.91
N LEU A 365 -6.09 -7.86 -14.46
CA LEU A 365 -7.17 -8.81 -14.12
C LEU A 365 -7.03 -10.16 -14.85
N GLY A 366 -6.47 -10.18 -16.05
CA GLY A 366 -6.54 -11.28 -16.97
C GLY A 366 -7.95 -11.42 -17.60
N TRP A 367 -8.04 -12.09 -18.74
CA TRP A 367 -9.31 -12.28 -19.45
C TRP A 367 -10.36 -13.02 -18.61
N LEU A 368 -9.94 -13.95 -17.77
CA LEU A 368 -10.85 -14.73 -16.92
C LEU A 368 -11.63 -13.85 -15.94
N VAL A 369 -10.91 -13.09 -15.12
CA VAL A 369 -11.54 -12.23 -14.10
C VAL A 369 -12.29 -11.08 -14.73
N PHE A 370 -11.74 -10.53 -15.82
CA PHE A 370 -12.40 -9.48 -16.61
C PHE A 370 -13.73 -9.96 -17.18
N ALA A 371 -13.80 -11.17 -17.74
CA ALA A 371 -15.04 -11.76 -18.22
C ALA A 371 -16.06 -12.01 -17.09
N ILE A 372 -15.61 -12.56 -15.95
CA ILE A 372 -16.46 -12.76 -14.76
C ILE A 372 -17.09 -11.43 -14.32
N MET A 373 -16.29 -10.40 -14.24
CA MET A 373 -16.75 -9.04 -13.89
C MET A 373 -17.80 -8.51 -14.89
N LEU A 374 -17.51 -8.60 -16.19
CA LEU A 374 -18.42 -8.13 -17.24
C LEU A 374 -19.74 -8.90 -17.24
N ILE A 375 -19.71 -10.22 -17.14
CA ILE A 375 -20.91 -11.08 -17.04
C ILE A 375 -21.74 -10.64 -15.82
N GLY A 376 -21.09 -10.39 -14.68
CA GLY A 376 -21.77 -9.91 -13.49
C GLY A 376 -22.44 -8.53 -13.67
N ILE A 377 -21.73 -7.59 -14.29
CA ILE A 377 -22.27 -6.24 -14.60
C ILE A 377 -23.45 -6.37 -15.55
N LEU A 378 -23.35 -7.13 -16.65
CA LEU A 378 -24.44 -7.31 -17.61
C LEU A 378 -25.67 -7.96 -16.95
N TYR A 379 -25.46 -9.01 -16.15
CA TYR A 379 -26.56 -9.61 -15.37
C TYR A 379 -27.18 -8.60 -14.40
N GLY A 380 -26.35 -7.84 -13.70
CA GLY A 380 -26.83 -6.81 -12.78
C GLY A 380 -27.63 -5.69 -13.45
N LEU A 381 -27.28 -5.30 -14.68
CA LEU A 381 -28.07 -4.34 -15.46
C LEU A 381 -29.44 -4.90 -15.86
N TYR A 382 -29.52 -6.18 -16.17
CA TYR A 382 -30.77 -6.89 -16.44
C TYR A 382 -31.63 -7.04 -15.17
N ASN A 383 -31.03 -7.39 -14.04
CA ASN A 383 -31.72 -7.61 -12.77
C ASN A 383 -32.09 -6.26 -12.12
N THR A 384 -33.38 -5.97 -12.00
CA THR A 384 -33.89 -4.70 -11.48
C THR A 384 -33.45 -4.38 -10.05
N LYS A 385 -33.25 -5.40 -9.20
CA LYS A 385 -32.73 -5.24 -7.81
C LYS A 385 -31.25 -4.90 -7.77
N ALA A 386 -30.48 -5.36 -8.76
CA ALA A 386 -29.04 -5.22 -8.85
C ALA A 386 -28.59 -4.06 -9.75
N ARG A 387 -29.48 -3.49 -10.57
CA ARG A 387 -29.15 -2.49 -11.61
C ARG A 387 -28.33 -1.31 -11.09
N ALA A 388 -28.71 -0.73 -9.97
CA ALA A 388 -27.96 0.38 -9.37
C ALA A 388 -26.53 -0.03 -8.94
N LEU A 389 -26.34 -1.28 -8.52
CA LEU A 389 -25.03 -1.82 -8.16
C LEU A 389 -24.17 -2.08 -9.38
N ALA A 390 -24.77 -2.57 -10.47
CA ALA A 390 -24.08 -2.77 -11.74
C ALA A 390 -23.60 -1.44 -12.34
N VAL A 391 -24.44 -0.39 -12.28
CA VAL A 391 -24.06 0.97 -12.66
C VAL A 391 -22.94 1.49 -11.76
N LEU A 392 -23.03 1.29 -10.44
CA LEU A 392 -21.97 1.68 -9.50
C LEU A 392 -20.65 0.95 -9.78
N ALA A 393 -20.71 -0.36 -10.07
CA ALA A 393 -19.52 -1.13 -10.41
C ALA A 393 -18.85 -0.63 -11.70
N ALA A 394 -19.62 -0.51 -12.78
CA ALA A 394 -19.11 -0.08 -14.09
C ALA A 394 -18.65 1.39 -14.08
N ALA A 395 -19.55 2.30 -13.69
CA ALA A 395 -19.25 3.73 -13.70
C ALA A 395 -18.23 4.11 -12.62
N GLY A 396 -18.22 3.44 -11.46
CA GLY A 396 -17.23 3.64 -10.42
C GLY A 396 -15.83 3.25 -10.88
N ALA A 397 -15.69 2.10 -11.54
CA ALA A 397 -14.42 1.68 -12.13
C ALA A 397 -13.94 2.68 -13.19
N VAL A 398 -14.78 2.98 -14.19
CA VAL A 398 -14.44 3.91 -15.27
C VAL A 398 -14.08 5.30 -14.74
N LEU A 399 -14.86 5.83 -13.81
CA LEU A 399 -14.59 7.17 -13.24
C LEU A 399 -13.31 7.20 -12.42
N THR A 400 -13.02 6.15 -11.64
CA THR A 400 -11.77 6.07 -10.87
C THR A 400 -10.56 6.01 -11.81
N VAL A 401 -10.60 5.15 -12.83
CA VAL A 401 -9.54 5.08 -13.86
C VAL A 401 -9.36 6.44 -14.55
N LEU A 402 -10.45 7.07 -14.99
CA LEU A 402 -10.41 8.38 -15.66
C LEU A 402 -9.78 9.47 -14.79
N LEU A 403 -10.07 9.47 -13.48
CA LEU A 403 -9.54 10.47 -12.56
C LEU A 403 -8.05 10.23 -12.30
N VAL A 404 -7.62 8.97 -12.11
CA VAL A 404 -6.21 8.64 -11.86
C VAL A 404 -5.35 8.94 -13.09
N THR A 405 -5.79 8.57 -14.28
CA THR A 405 -5.03 8.78 -15.54
C THR A 405 -4.81 10.25 -15.92
N ARG A 406 -5.49 11.18 -15.24
CA ARG A 406 -5.17 12.60 -15.33
C ARG A 406 -3.85 12.97 -14.63
N VAL A 407 -3.38 12.12 -13.74
CA VAL A 407 -2.14 12.32 -12.96
C VAL A 407 -1.04 11.42 -13.52
N GLN A 408 -1.32 10.13 -13.66
CA GLN A 408 -0.38 9.11 -14.14
C GLN A 408 -1.12 7.85 -14.57
N ASN A 409 -0.47 6.96 -15.31
CA ASN A 409 -0.95 5.59 -15.48
C ASN A 409 -0.79 4.82 -14.16
N MET A 410 -1.67 3.86 -13.93
CA MET A 410 -1.69 3.10 -12.68
C MET A 410 -0.75 1.91 -12.75
N ASP A 411 0.06 1.76 -11.71
CA ASP A 411 0.72 0.50 -11.40
C ASP A 411 -0.24 -0.48 -10.73
N ASP A 412 0.24 -1.69 -10.48
CA ASP A 412 -0.52 -2.76 -9.82
C ASP A 412 -1.08 -2.32 -8.45
N HIS A 413 -0.24 -1.70 -7.60
CA HIS A 413 -0.68 -1.25 -6.26
C HIS A 413 -1.68 -0.09 -6.31
N GLN A 414 -1.56 0.82 -7.28
CA GLN A 414 -2.51 1.93 -7.45
C GLN A 414 -3.84 1.43 -8.01
N SER A 415 -3.82 0.35 -8.80
CA SER A 415 -5.01 -0.31 -9.34
C SER A 415 -5.92 -0.90 -8.25
N LEU A 416 -5.40 -1.07 -7.01
CA LEU A 416 -6.21 -1.40 -5.84
C LEU A 416 -7.29 -0.36 -5.55
N ALA A 417 -7.13 0.89 -5.98
CA ALA A 417 -8.15 1.92 -5.86
C ALA A 417 -9.43 1.60 -6.68
N VAL A 418 -9.29 0.83 -7.77
CA VAL A 418 -10.40 0.41 -8.64
C VAL A 418 -10.97 -0.95 -8.22
N ALA A 419 -10.17 -1.79 -7.56
CA ALA A 419 -10.52 -3.17 -7.20
C ALA A 419 -11.88 -3.35 -6.49
N PRO A 420 -12.35 -2.45 -5.60
CA PRO A 420 -13.67 -2.58 -4.97
C PRO A 420 -14.82 -2.57 -5.98
N PHE A 421 -14.69 -1.83 -7.07
CA PHE A 421 -15.70 -1.79 -8.14
C PHE A 421 -15.62 -3.02 -9.04
N TYR A 422 -14.42 -3.53 -9.34
CA TYR A 422 -14.23 -4.79 -10.06
C TYR A 422 -14.85 -5.97 -9.29
N LEU A 423 -14.57 -6.05 -7.99
CA LEU A 423 -15.12 -7.09 -7.13
C LEU A 423 -16.63 -6.98 -6.96
N LEU A 424 -17.18 -5.76 -6.98
CA LEU A 424 -18.64 -5.59 -7.00
C LEU A 424 -19.24 -6.23 -8.26
N GLY A 425 -18.60 -6.09 -9.44
CA GLY A 425 -18.96 -6.81 -10.66
C GLY A 425 -18.87 -8.32 -10.50
N CYS A 426 -17.79 -8.83 -9.92
CA CYS A 426 -17.62 -10.27 -9.63
C CYS A 426 -18.70 -10.77 -8.64
N PHE A 427 -19.12 -9.99 -7.64
CA PHE A 427 -20.19 -10.34 -6.72
C PHE A 427 -21.55 -10.43 -7.45
N LEU A 428 -21.77 -9.63 -8.48
CA LEU A 428 -22.97 -9.75 -9.31
C LEU A 428 -22.93 -11.01 -10.18
N CYS A 429 -21.76 -11.49 -10.60
CA CYS A 429 -21.62 -12.81 -11.22
C CYS A 429 -21.90 -13.94 -10.22
N ALA A 430 -21.41 -13.84 -8.98
CA ALA A 430 -21.77 -14.78 -7.92
C ALA A 430 -23.29 -14.80 -7.65
N LEU A 431 -23.96 -13.64 -7.77
CA LEU A 431 -25.42 -13.54 -7.69
C LEU A 431 -26.08 -14.31 -8.84
N LEU A 432 -25.64 -14.13 -10.09
CA LEU A 432 -26.13 -14.87 -11.24
C LEU A 432 -26.07 -16.39 -10.99
N VAL A 433 -24.90 -16.88 -10.56
CA VAL A 433 -24.71 -18.31 -10.27
C VAL A 433 -25.62 -18.79 -9.14
N SER A 434 -25.76 -18.00 -8.09
CA SER A 434 -26.60 -18.34 -6.93
C SER A 434 -28.11 -18.34 -7.24
N ASP A 435 -28.53 -17.58 -8.25
CA ASP A 435 -29.94 -17.43 -8.65
C ASP A 435 -30.39 -18.48 -9.68
N LEU A 436 -29.49 -19.30 -10.20
CA LEU A 436 -29.86 -20.41 -11.09
C LEU A 436 -30.89 -21.30 -10.44
N PRO A 437 -31.95 -21.71 -11.18
CA PRO A 437 -33.04 -22.45 -10.61
C PRO A 437 -32.66 -23.87 -10.19
N TRP A 438 -31.74 -24.51 -10.94
CA TRP A 438 -31.34 -25.91 -10.69
C TRP A 438 -30.07 -25.97 -9.81
N ALA A 439 -30.11 -26.84 -8.83
CA ALA A 439 -29.01 -27.01 -7.88
C ALA A 439 -27.73 -27.57 -8.54
N TRP A 440 -27.85 -28.45 -9.55
CA TRP A 440 -26.70 -29.08 -10.16
C TRP A 440 -25.90 -28.14 -11.06
N PRO A 441 -26.44 -27.42 -12.06
CA PRO A 441 -25.71 -26.43 -12.83
C PRO A 441 -25.13 -25.30 -11.94
N ARG A 442 -25.84 -24.91 -10.91
CA ARG A 442 -25.39 -23.92 -9.94
C ARG A 442 -24.10 -24.37 -9.22
N ARG A 443 -24.04 -25.64 -8.77
CA ARG A 443 -22.85 -26.20 -8.12
C ARG A 443 -21.68 -26.32 -9.09
N ILE A 444 -21.94 -26.83 -10.31
CA ILE A 444 -20.88 -26.95 -11.33
C ILE A 444 -20.26 -25.60 -11.65
N LEU A 445 -21.08 -24.59 -11.98
CA LEU A 445 -20.58 -23.27 -12.33
C LEU A 445 -19.81 -22.61 -11.16
N ALA A 446 -20.29 -22.81 -9.92
CA ALA A 446 -19.59 -22.30 -8.75
C ALA A 446 -18.22 -22.98 -8.54
N VAL A 447 -18.17 -24.29 -8.67
CA VAL A 447 -16.92 -25.05 -8.58
C VAL A 447 -15.98 -24.68 -9.72
N SER A 448 -16.49 -24.63 -10.96
CA SER A 448 -15.68 -24.25 -12.14
C SER A 448 -15.10 -22.85 -11.99
N ALA A 449 -15.91 -21.87 -11.58
CA ALA A 449 -15.43 -20.51 -11.32
C ALA A 449 -14.37 -20.47 -10.21
N GLY A 450 -14.59 -21.19 -9.12
CA GLY A 450 -13.62 -21.31 -8.04
C GLY A 450 -12.29 -21.96 -8.49
N VAL A 451 -12.37 -23.06 -9.23
CA VAL A 451 -11.19 -23.75 -9.77
C VAL A 451 -10.43 -22.86 -10.75
N LEU A 452 -11.12 -22.18 -11.67
CA LEU A 452 -10.47 -21.28 -12.63
C LEU A 452 -9.78 -20.10 -11.92
N CYS A 453 -10.42 -19.52 -10.89
CA CYS A 453 -9.78 -18.46 -10.09
C CYS A 453 -8.58 -19.01 -9.29
N ALA A 454 -8.64 -20.23 -8.77
CA ALA A 454 -7.53 -20.88 -8.08
C ALA A 454 -6.35 -21.16 -9.03
N LEU A 455 -6.63 -21.58 -10.27
CA LEU A 455 -5.61 -21.74 -11.31
C LEU A 455 -4.99 -20.40 -11.69
N ASN A 456 -5.80 -19.32 -11.83
CA ASN A 456 -5.29 -17.98 -12.08
C ASN A 456 -4.36 -17.52 -10.95
N PHE A 457 -4.77 -17.68 -9.70
CA PHE A 457 -3.95 -17.34 -8.54
C PHE A 457 -2.68 -18.19 -8.47
N GLY A 458 -2.80 -19.51 -8.68
CA GLY A 458 -1.68 -20.43 -8.65
C GLY A 458 -0.64 -20.15 -9.74
N ALA A 459 -1.09 -19.80 -10.95
CA ALA A 459 -0.20 -19.39 -12.04
C ALA A 459 0.54 -18.09 -11.73
N CYS A 460 -0.16 -17.07 -11.19
CA CYS A 460 0.45 -15.80 -10.83
C CYS A 460 1.41 -15.91 -9.63
N SER A 461 1.10 -16.78 -8.66
CA SER A 461 1.93 -17.03 -7.49
C SER A 461 3.06 -18.05 -7.73
N GLN A 462 3.21 -18.55 -8.97
CA GLN A 462 4.18 -19.58 -9.34
C GLN A 462 4.00 -20.93 -8.59
N LEU A 463 2.89 -21.12 -7.90
CA LEU A 463 2.56 -22.39 -7.23
C LEU A 463 2.12 -23.48 -8.23
N LEU A 464 1.63 -23.07 -9.40
CA LEU A 464 1.16 -23.97 -10.45
C LEU A 464 1.79 -23.60 -11.79
N PRO A 465 2.04 -24.58 -12.68
CA PRO A 465 2.50 -24.30 -14.03
C PRO A 465 1.42 -23.54 -14.82
N VAL A 466 1.85 -22.68 -15.73
CA VAL A 466 0.96 -21.95 -16.64
C VAL A 466 0.45 -22.92 -17.71
N VAL A 467 -0.86 -23.22 -17.69
CA VAL A 467 -1.49 -24.19 -18.60
C VAL A 467 -2.19 -23.52 -19.79
N PHE A 468 -2.59 -22.25 -19.63
CA PHE A 468 -3.33 -21.50 -20.65
C PHE A 468 -2.48 -20.44 -21.36
N PRO A 469 -2.90 -19.95 -22.55
CA PRO A 469 -2.19 -18.92 -23.27
C PRO A 469 -1.96 -17.63 -22.48
N SER A 470 -0.92 -16.89 -22.83
CA SER A 470 -0.65 -15.57 -22.26
C SER A 470 -1.87 -14.65 -22.42
N GLY A 471 -2.21 -13.91 -21.34
CA GLY A 471 -3.36 -13.01 -21.29
C GLY A 471 -4.65 -13.63 -20.77
N PHE A 472 -4.79 -14.97 -20.68
CA PHE A 472 -5.92 -15.60 -20.01
C PHE A 472 -5.87 -15.34 -18.50
N TYR A 473 -4.68 -15.49 -17.91
CA TYR A 473 -4.40 -15.14 -16.53
C TYR A 473 -4.06 -13.66 -16.36
N SER A 474 -4.06 -13.21 -15.12
CA SER A 474 -3.50 -11.91 -14.77
C SER A 474 -2.04 -11.83 -15.23
N GLY A 475 -1.64 -10.66 -15.76
CA GLY A 475 -0.24 -10.37 -16.07
C GLY A 475 0.60 -10.03 -14.84
N LEU A 476 -0.01 -10.07 -13.66
CA LEU A 476 0.70 -9.84 -12.39
C LEU A 476 1.36 -11.12 -11.93
N TYR A 477 2.63 -11.03 -11.59
CA TYR A 477 3.40 -12.12 -11.02
C TYR A 477 3.81 -11.78 -9.60
N PHE A 478 3.68 -12.74 -8.70
CA PHE A 478 4.30 -12.65 -7.38
C PHE A 478 5.79 -12.96 -7.58
N TYR A 479 6.60 -11.93 -7.71
CA TYR A 479 8.04 -12.11 -7.67
C TYR A 479 8.42 -12.67 -6.31
N VAL A 480 8.86 -13.92 -6.30
CA VAL A 480 9.68 -14.40 -5.21
C VAL A 480 11.04 -13.76 -5.46
N ASP A 481 11.31 -12.63 -4.83
CA ASP A 481 12.68 -12.11 -4.82
C ASP A 481 13.56 -13.25 -4.35
N SER A 482 14.61 -13.53 -5.12
CA SER A 482 15.57 -14.55 -4.72
C SER A 482 16.06 -14.22 -3.30
N PRO A 483 16.13 -15.20 -2.39
CA PRO A 483 16.63 -14.95 -1.05
C PRO A 483 17.98 -14.27 -1.15
N ARG A 484 18.16 -13.13 -0.47
CA ARG A 484 19.47 -12.49 -0.39
C ARG A 484 20.35 -13.33 0.53
N ASN A 485 21.45 -13.79 0.02
CA ASN A 485 22.47 -14.52 0.76
C ASN A 485 23.75 -13.70 0.94
N ASP A 486 23.73 -12.43 0.54
CA ASP A 486 24.82 -11.47 0.54
C ASP A 486 24.72 -10.38 1.64
N LEU A 487 23.85 -10.57 2.64
CA LEU A 487 23.60 -9.56 3.68
C LEU A 487 24.82 -9.30 4.56
N GLN A 488 25.68 -10.31 4.74
CA GLN A 488 26.94 -10.12 5.46
C GLN A 488 27.87 -9.19 4.67
N GLN A 489 28.00 -9.41 3.37
CA GLN A 489 28.81 -8.57 2.47
C GLN A 489 28.27 -7.14 2.40
N VAL A 490 26.93 -6.98 2.36
CA VAL A 490 26.30 -5.67 2.46
C VAL A 490 26.68 -4.97 3.77
N ALA A 491 26.74 -5.70 4.90
CA ALA A 491 27.16 -5.12 6.16
C ALA A 491 28.66 -4.74 6.15
N GLU A 492 29.50 -5.52 5.49
CA GLU A 492 30.93 -5.20 5.32
C GLU A 492 31.12 -3.91 4.51
N VAL A 493 30.36 -3.73 3.42
CA VAL A 493 30.34 -2.46 2.65
C VAL A 493 29.86 -1.30 3.54
N ASN A 494 28.79 -1.48 4.31
CA ASN A 494 28.29 -0.45 5.22
C ASN A 494 29.30 -0.08 6.31
N ALA A 495 30.01 -1.05 6.88
CA ALA A 495 31.07 -0.80 7.85
C ALA A 495 32.21 0.01 7.21
N TRP A 496 32.65 -0.39 6.02
CA TRP A 496 33.69 0.32 5.28
C TRP A 496 33.28 1.77 4.94
N LEU A 497 32.04 1.99 4.53
CA LEU A 497 31.53 3.35 4.26
C LEU A 497 31.59 4.24 5.52
N ARG A 498 31.23 3.73 6.70
CA ARG A 498 31.32 4.48 7.97
C ARG A 498 32.77 4.86 8.33
N GLU A 499 33.68 4.00 8.03
CA GLU A 499 35.12 4.22 8.32
C GLU A 499 35.76 5.19 7.32
N ASN A 500 35.29 5.21 6.06
CA ASN A 500 35.98 5.89 4.96
C ASN A 500 35.27 7.11 4.44
N CYS A 501 34.02 7.38 4.87
CA CYS A 501 33.22 8.52 4.45
C CYS A 501 32.81 9.35 5.65
N THR A 502 32.93 10.67 5.54
CA THR A 502 32.56 11.60 6.61
C THR A 502 31.70 12.72 6.07
N GLY A 503 30.58 12.97 6.73
CA GLY A 503 29.62 14.00 6.36
C GLY A 503 28.47 13.52 5.50
N GLU A 504 27.47 14.37 5.34
CA GLU A 504 26.28 14.12 4.57
C GLU A 504 26.62 14.01 3.07
N ASN A 505 26.01 13.03 2.40
CA ASN A 505 26.17 12.77 0.96
C ASN A 505 27.65 12.57 0.53
N SER A 506 28.48 12.03 1.42
CA SER A 506 29.90 11.81 1.17
C SER A 506 30.21 10.60 0.29
N ALA A 507 29.23 9.70 0.08
CA ALA A 507 29.31 8.62 -0.90
C ALA A 507 28.14 8.70 -1.89
N TYR A 508 28.34 8.23 -3.12
CA TYR A 508 27.31 8.08 -4.13
C TYR A 508 27.36 6.70 -4.78
N MET A 509 26.22 6.06 -4.98
CA MET A 509 26.11 4.79 -5.69
C MET A 509 25.42 5.00 -7.03
N ILE A 510 26.13 4.66 -8.13
CA ILE A 510 25.58 4.82 -9.50
C ILE A 510 24.54 3.74 -9.79
N CYS A 511 24.74 2.49 -9.32
CA CYS A 511 23.80 1.40 -9.52
C CYS A 511 22.45 1.71 -8.86
N HIS A 512 21.37 1.49 -9.59
CA HIS A 512 20.01 1.61 -9.07
C HIS A 512 19.11 0.53 -9.66
N GLY A 513 19.60 -0.69 -9.65
CA GLY A 513 18.92 -1.87 -10.15
C GLY A 513 18.11 -2.62 -9.09
N VAL A 514 17.67 -3.81 -9.46
CA VAL A 514 16.85 -4.69 -8.59
C VAL A 514 17.72 -5.41 -7.56
N VAL A 515 18.98 -5.73 -7.91
CA VAL A 515 19.89 -6.46 -7.03
C VAL A 515 20.62 -5.48 -6.12
N TYR A 516 21.17 -4.41 -6.69
CA TYR A 516 21.89 -3.38 -5.95
C TYR A 516 21.36 -1.98 -6.26
N SER A 517 21.07 -1.26 -5.19
CA SER A 517 20.69 0.15 -5.18
C SER A 517 21.10 0.78 -3.84
N PRO A 518 21.16 2.09 -3.70
CA PRO A 518 21.43 2.73 -2.40
C PRO A 518 20.52 2.22 -1.28
N ASP A 519 19.27 1.88 -1.59
CA ASP A 519 18.30 1.40 -0.59
C ASP A 519 18.70 0.07 0.03
N VAL A 520 19.39 -0.81 -0.68
CA VAL A 520 19.91 -2.08 -0.12
C VAL A 520 20.79 -1.81 1.08
N PHE A 521 21.73 -0.86 0.95
CA PHE A 521 22.69 -0.49 2.00
C PHE A 521 22.00 0.31 3.11
N ARG A 522 21.17 1.27 2.76
CA ARG A 522 20.45 2.14 3.70
C ARG A 522 19.45 1.39 4.57
N ILE A 523 18.71 0.44 3.98
CA ILE A 523 17.68 -0.32 4.69
C ILE A 523 18.30 -1.43 5.54
N SER A 524 19.37 -2.08 5.05
CA SER A 524 20.08 -3.08 5.83
C SER A 524 20.78 -2.52 7.08
N ALA A 525 21.08 -1.21 7.08
CA ALA A 525 21.71 -0.53 8.21
C ALA A 525 20.71 -0.11 9.30
N LEU A 526 19.40 -0.03 9.00
CA LEU A 526 18.42 0.42 9.97
C LEU A 526 18.38 -0.44 11.24
N PRO A 527 18.20 0.16 12.43
CA PRO A 527 17.79 1.55 12.70
C PRO A 527 18.93 2.59 12.69
N ASP A 528 20.16 2.20 12.37
CA ASP A 528 21.30 3.13 12.25
C ASP A 528 21.11 3.98 10.97
N GLU A 529 20.84 5.26 11.14
CA GLU A 529 20.64 6.23 10.05
C GLU A 529 21.94 6.73 9.42
N SER A 530 23.11 6.38 9.97
CA SER A 530 24.43 6.90 9.50
C SER A 530 24.68 6.61 8.02
N ILE A 531 24.36 5.40 7.54
CA ILE A 531 24.52 5.07 6.12
C ILE A 531 23.61 5.93 5.24
N ARG A 532 22.46 6.32 5.75
CA ARG A 532 21.53 7.17 5.01
C ARG A 532 22.00 8.61 4.88
N GLU A 533 22.74 9.11 5.86
CA GLU A 533 23.38 10.42 5.79
C GLU A 533 24.56 10.39 4.81
N ILE A 534 25.38 9.32 4.86
CA ILE A 534 26.54 9.13 3.99
C ILE A 534 26.13 8.89 2.53
N LEU A 535 25.18 7.98 2.30
CA LEU A 535 24.75 7.51 0.99
C LEU A 535 23.34 8.03 0.66
N PRO A 536 23.21 9.07 -0.20
CA PRO A 536 21.92 9.60 -0.60
C PRO A 536 21.11 8.61 -1.44
N TYR A 537 19.85 8.92 -1.66
CA TYR A 537 19.05 8.22 -2.66
C TYR A 537 19.59 8.52 -4.05
N GLY A 538 19.81 7.48 -4.87
CA GLY A 538 20.31 7.66 -6.22
C GLY A 538 19.25 8.19 -7.19
N ALA A 539 19.62 9.04 -8.11
CA ALA A 539 18.79 9.46 -9.21
C ALA A 539 18.60 8.30 -10.21
N CYS A 540 17.36 7.83 -10.34
CA CYS A 540 17.05 6.66 -11.18
C CYS A 540 16.04 6.93 -12.29
N ASN A 541 15.38 8.08 -12.24
CA ASN A 541 14.30 8.43 -13.16
C ASN A 541 14.43 9.89 -13.62
N PRO A 542 14.81 10.16 -14.88
CA PRO A 542 15.02 11.53 -15.36
C PRO A 542 13.78 12.40 -15.32
N GLY A 543 12.58 11.80 -15.33
CA GLY A 543 11.32 12.54 -15.19
C GLY A 543 11.03 13.02 -13.77
N ASN A 544 11.65 12.41 -12.76
CA ASN A 544 11.48 12.78 -11.35
C ASN A 544 12.73 13.40 -10.74
N ASP A 545 13.89 12.99 -11.24
CA ASP A 545 15.18 13.27 -10.66
C ASP A 545 16.02 14.08 -11.65
N ALA A 546 16.65 15.13 -11.17
CA ALA A 546 17.69 15.83 -11.94
C ALA A 546 19.01 15.03 -11.91
N PHE A 547 20.02 15.52 -12.60
CA PHE A 547 21.37 14.98 -12.47
C PHE A 547 21.84 15.10 -10.99
N PRO A 548 22.33 14.03 -10.38
CA PRO A 548 22.74 14.03 -8.97
C PRO A 548 24.07 14.77 -8.80
N LYS A 549 24.04 15.90 -8.10
CA LYS A 549 25.25 16.70 -7.80
C LYS A 549 26.27 15.90 -7.01
N GLU A 550 25.78 15.02 -6.15
CA GLU A 550 26.56 14.15 -5.29
C GLU A 550 27.50 13.23 -6.08
N LEU A 551 27.17 12.85 -7.31
CA LEU A 551 28.04 12.05 -8.16
C LEU A 551 29.38 12.78 -8.46
N LEU A 552 29.35 14.11 -8.60
CA LEU A 552 30.55 14.90 -8.82
C LEU A 552 31.27 15.30 -7.52
N THR A 553 30.55 15.45 -6.42
CA THR A 553 31.09 16.00 -5.15
C THR A 553 31.39 14.93 -4.10
N ALA A 554 30.88 13.70 -4.27
CA ALA A 554 31.12 12.59 -3.34
C ALA A 554 32.63 12.26 -3.17
N GLN A 555 33.00 11.98 -1.93
CA GLN A 555 34.35 11.46 -1.61
C GLN A 555 34.55 10.04 -2.17
N VAL A 556 33.47 9.26 -2.20
CA VAL A 556 33.47 7.87 -2.68
C VAL A 556 32.33 7.64 -3.65
N VAL A 557 32.63 6.99 -4.77
CA VAL A 557 31.62 6.52 -5.73
C VAL A 557 31.62 5.00 -5.76
N LEU A 558 30.42 4.41 -5.61
CA LEU A 558 30.20 2.97 -5.69
C LEU A 558 29.60 2.58 -7.04
N THR A 559 30.09 1.49 -7.62
CA THR A 559 29.46 0.84 -8.78
C THR A 559 29.50 -0.68 -8.58
N CYS A 560 28.81 -1.43 -9.43
CA CYS A 560 28.81 -2.89 -9.38
C CYS A 560 29.15 -3.54 -10.72
N THR A 561 29.68 -4.75 -10.66
CA THR A 561 29.99 -5.57 -11.83
C THR A 561 29.44 -7.00 -11.61
N PRO A 562 28.59 -7.58 -12.48
CA PRO A 562 28.00 -6.89 -13.64
C PRO A 562 27.20 -5.66 -13.23
N PHE A 563 27.06 -4.68 -14.12
CA PHE A 563 26.26 -3.49 -13.79
C PHE A 563 24.78 -3.86 -13.69
N ASP A 564 24.11 -3.40 -12.63
CA ASP A 564 22.67 -3.60 -12.40
C ASP A 564 21.93 -2.30 -12.76
N PRO A 565 21.43 -2.16 -13.99
CA PRO A 565 20.93 -0.90 -14.52
C PRO A 565 19.48 -0.63 -14.09
N ASN A 566 19.15 0.65 -14.00
CA ASN A 566 17.78 1.13 -14.08
C ASN A 566 17.76 2.36 -15.01
N ASN A 567 16.86 2.37 -15.97
CA ASN A 567 16.58 3.45 -16.94
C ASN A 567 17.82 4.24 -17.41
N HIS A 568 18.22 5.33 -16.74
CA HIS A 568 19.34 6.16 -17.16
C HIS A 568 20.63 5.95 -16.36
N THR A 569 20.64 5.12 -15.35
CA THR A 569 21.86 4.87 -14.57
C THR A 569 22.95 4.18 -15.39
N GLU A 570 22.58 3.44 -16.44
CA GLU A 570 23.52 2.86 -17.38
C GLU A 570 24.32 3.95 -18.14
N LYS A 571 23.65 5.03 -18.59
CA LYS A 571 24.30 6.18 -19.23
C LYS A 571 25.21 6.92 -18.26
N MET A 572 24.79 7.10 -17.02
CA MET A 572 25.63 7.70 -15.97
C MET A 572 26.88 6.85 -15.68
N ASN A 573 26.72 5.52 -15.63
CA ASN A 573 27.85 4.62 -15.41
C ASN A 573 28.82 4.64 -16.58
N ALA A 574 28.33 4.67 -17.82
CA ALA A 574 29.15 4.79 -19.00
C ALA A 574 29.96 6.11 -19.01
N ALA A 575 29.31 7.22 -18.68
CA ALA A 575 29.98 8.52 -18.54
C ALA A 575 31.03 8.54 -17.41
N PHE A 576 30.71 7.89 -16.29
CA PHE A 576 31.66 7.73 -15.17
C PHE A 576 32.90 6.95 -15.60
N LEU A 577 32.74 5.85 -16.28
CA LEU A 577 33.86 5.02 -16.75
C LEU A 577 34.69 5.77 -17.80
N GLU A 578 34.07 6.51 -18.71
CA GLU A 578 34.78 7.35 -19.68
C GLU A 578 35.58 8.46 -18.99
N ASN A 579 35.00 9.14 -17.99
CA ASN A 579 35.69 10.13 -17.18
C ASN A 579 36.86 9.50 -16.43
N GLN A 580 36.70 8.29 -15.91
CA GLN A 580 37.74 7.56 -15.20
C GLN A 580 38.89 7.21 -16.15
N GLU A 581 38.63 6.79 -17.37
CA GLU A 581 39.65 6.49 -18.38
C GLU A 581 40.41 7.76 -18.83
N LYS A 582 39.69 8.86 -19.07
CA LYS A 582 40.29 10.08 -19.61
C LYS A 582 41.02 10.94 -18.59
N TYR A 583 40.43 11.11 -17.41
CA TYR A 583 40.88 12.09 -16.42
C TYR A 583 41.38 11.47 -15.11
N ALA A 584 41.06 10.21 -14.85
CA ALA A 584 41.36 9.48 -13.60
C ALA A 584 41.03 10.33 -12.35
N PRO A 585 39.81 10.81 -12.21
CA PRO A 585 39.41 11.65 -11.08
C PRO A 585 39.33 10.85 -9.75
N PHE A 586 39.30 9.53 -9.85
CA PHE A 586 39.18 8.64 -8.73
C PHE A 586 40.32 7.57 -8.77
N GLU A 587 40.66 7.03 -7.60
CA GLU A 587 41.45 5.83 -7.44
C GLU A 587 40.62 4.67 -6.90
N LEU A 588 41.00 3.45 -7.20
CA LEU A 588 40.37 2.26 -6.63
C LEU A 588 40.66 2.19 -5.13
N ALA A 589 39.65 2.27 -4.30
CA ALA A 589 39.77 2.27 -2.84
C ALA A 589 39.47 0.90 -2.20
N ALA A 590 38.46 0.20 -2.69
CA ALA A 590 38.10 -1.14 -2.21
C ALA A 590 37.26 -1.91 -3.26
N THR A 591 37.27 -3.24 -3.11
CA THR A 591 36.46 -4.16 -3.93
C THR A 591 35.87 -5.21 -3.00
N PHE A 592 34.55 -5.44 -3.12
CA PHE A 592 33.80 -6.38 -2.30
C PHE A 592 33.16 -7.43 -3.19
N ASP A 593 33.57 -8.70 -3.01
CA ASP A 593 32.89 -9.83 -3.63
C ASP A 593 31.57 -10.10 -2.85
N MET A 594 30.45 -9.96 -3.49
CA MET A 594 29.14 -10.12 -2.86
C MET A 594 28.71 -11.59 -2.74
N GLY A 595 29.49 -12.54 -3.26
CA GLY A 595 29.21 -13.98 -3.16
C GLY A 595 28.03 -14.48 -3.99
N ASN A 596 27.41 -13.59 -4.81
CA ASN A 596 26.26 -13.88 -5.67
C ASN A 596 26.54 -13.60 -7.16
N GLY A 597 27.83 -13.50 -7.52
CA GLY A 597 28.30 -13.18 -8.86
C GLY A 597 28.41 -11.68 -9.14
N TYR A 598 28.12 -10.83 -8.15
CA TYR A 598 28.35 -9.39 -8.22
C TYR A 598 29.55 -8.98 -7.39
N THR A 599 30.19 -7.92 -7.84
CA THR A 599 31.29 -7.24 -7.13
C THR A 599 30.93 -5.77 -6.98
N ILE A 600 30.98 -5.24 -5.76
CA ILE A 600 30.86 -3.79 -5.51
C ILE A 600 32.27 -3.21 -5.51
N THR A 601 32.47 -2.16 -6.29
CA THR A 601 33.74 -1.43 -6.39
C THR A 601 33.56 -0.01 -5.86
N ALA A 602 34.43 0.37 -4.92
CA ALA A 602 34.50 1.70 -4.34
C ALA A 602 35.67 2.48 -4.92
N TYR A 603 35.40 3.65 -5.46
CA TYR A 603 36.34 4.58 -6.02
C TYR A 603 36.44 5.81 -5.13
N ARG A 604 37.64 6.20 -4.68
CA ARG A 604 37.88 7.41 -3.88
C ARG A 604 38.30 8.56 -4.78
N ARG A 605 37.68 9.72 -4.62
CA ARG A 605 38.04 10.93 -5.38
C ARG A 605 39.44 11.44 -4.96
N VAL A 606 40.27 11.68 -5.93
CA VAL A 606 41.65 12.16 -5.74
C VAL A 606 41.90 13.51 -6.45
N LYS A 607 41.01 13.91 -7.35
CA LYS A 607 41.07 15.20 -8.05
C LYS A 607 39.75 15.96 -7.84
N ALA A 608 39.85 17.30 -7.82
CA ALA A 608 38.64 18.14 -7.82
C ALA A 608 37.81 17.89 -9.08
N PRO A 609 36.47 17.95 -9.02
CA PRO A 609 35.60 17.87 -10.18
C PRO A 609 35.90 18.97 -11.19
N THR A 610 35.87 18.64 -12.47
CA THR A 610 36.20 19.57 -13.57
C THR A 610 35.01 19.81 -14.49
N ALA A 611 35.03 20.92 -15.24
CA ALA A 611 34.04 21.18 -16.29
C ALA A 611 34.03 20.06 -17.36
N ALA A 612 35.20 19.50 -17.68
CA ALA A 612 35.31 18.41 -18.66
C ALA A 612 34.61 17.12 -18.21
N GLU A 613 34.66 16.78 -16.92
CA GLU A 613 33.87 15.67 -16.36
C GLU A 613 32.36 15.93 -16.51
N LEU A 614 31.92 17.17 -16.21
CA LEU A 614 30.51 17.56 -16.35
C LEU A 614 30.03 17.48 -17.79
N ASP A 615 30.85 17.91 -18.73
CA ASP A 615 30.51 17.88 -20.18
C ASP A 615 30.34 16.44 -20.67
N THR A 616 31.12 15.48 -20.18
CA THR A 616 30.93 14.05 -20.47
C THR A 616 29.54 13.58 -20.02
N TYR A 617 29.13 13.90 -18.77
CA TYR A 617 27.79 13.57 -18.29
C TYR A 617 26.68 14.23 -19.11
N ARG A 618 26.87 15.53 -19.49
CA ARG A 618 25.92 16.24 -20.37
C ARG A 618 25.75 15.54 -21.70
N ALA A 619 26.85 15.08 -22.31
CA ALA A 619 26.79 14.38 -23.60
C ALA A 619 26.01 13.08 -23.53
N TYR A 620 26.24 12.26 -22.50
CA TYR A 620 25.51 11.00 -22.32
C TYR A 620 24.04 11.19 -21.96
N LEU A 621 23.70 12.27 -21.25
CA LEU A 621 22.33 12.57 -20.79
C LEU A 621 21.62 13.61 -21.65
N ALA A 622 22.13 13.91 -22.84
CA ALA A 622 21.56 14.93 -23.74
C ALA A 622 20.09 14.63 -24.10
N GLU A 623 19.77 13.37 -24.39
CA GLU A 623 18.41 12.95 -24.73
C GLU A 623 17.44 13.14 -23.54
N GLU A 624 17.87 12.81 -22.32
CA GLU A 624 17.08 13.02 -21.10
C GLU A 624 16.90 14.51 -20.82
N ASN A 625 17.95 15.32 -21.01
CA ASN A 625 17.89 16.75 -20.86
C ASN A 625 16.95 17.41 -21.90
N GLU A 626 16.95 16.95 -23.14
CA GLU A 626 16.00 17.42 -24.16
C GLU A 626 14.56 17.08 -23.80
N ARG A 627 14.34 15.86 -23.29
CA ARG A 627 13.02 15.37 -22.89
C ARG A 627 12.51 15.98 -21.59
N PHE A 628 13.40 16.25 -20.63
CA PHE A 628 13.08 16.77 -19.29
C PHE A 628 13.90 18.03 -18.93
N PRO A 629 13.86 19.10 -19.74
CA PRO A 629 14.73 20.26 -19.56
C PRO A 629 14.54 20.96 -18.22
N TYR A 630 13.32 20.93 -17.67
CA TYR A 630 13.01 21.53 -16.38
C TYR A 630 13.83 20.90 -15.24
N ASN A 631 14.04 19.59 -15.25
CA ASN A 631 14.76 18.88 -14.21
C ASN A 631 16.30 19.10 -14.30
N PHE A 632 16.82 19.24 -15.51
CA PHE A 632 18.27 19.24 -15.72
C PHE A 632 18.89 20.63 -15.83
N SER A 633 18.21 21.62 -16.44
CA SER A 633 18.83 22.90 -16.78
C SER A 633 19.38 23.66 -15.58
N ALA A 634 18.60 23.77 -14.50
CA ALA A 634 19.04 24.49 -13.31
C ALA A 634 20.27 23.82 -12.64
N VAL A 635 20.30 22.49 -12.65
CA VAL A 635 21.41 21.70 -12.08
C VAL A 635 22.66 21.85 -12.92
N TRP A 636 22.52 21.77 -14.28
CA TRP A 636 23.64 21.97 -15.18
C TRP A 636 24.27 23.35 -15.06
N ASP A 637 23.45 24.41 -14.97
CA ASP A 637 23.93 25.79 -14.85
C ASP A 637 24.67 26.01 -13.52
N GLU A 638 24.12 25.50 -12.43
CA GLU A 638 24.76 25.59 -11.11
C GLU A 638 26.12 24.88 -11.10
N LEU A 639 26.19 23.64 -11.60
CA LEU A 639 27.41 22.85 -11.64
C LEU A 639 28.46 23.45 -12.60
N ALA A 640 28.01 24.00 -13.75
CA ALA A 640 28.90 24.69 -14.68
C ALA A 640 29.58 25.90 -14.04
N VAL A 641 28.84 26.70 -13.27
CA VAL A 641 29.41 27.83 -12.52
C VAL A 641 30.34 27.34 -11.42
N GLN A 642 29.97 26.28 -10.70
CA GLN A 642 30.76 25.75 -9.60
C GLN A 642 32.12 25.21 -10.06
N PHE A 643 32.16 24.55 -11.22
CA PHE A 643 33.37 23.88 -11.70
C PHE A 643 34.08 24.57 -12.87
N ALA A 644 33.62 25.74 -13.29
CA ALA A 644 34.23 26.51 -14.39
C ALA A 644 35.71 26.84 -14.15
N ASN A 645 36.13 26.97 -12.90
CA ASN A 645 37.49 27.34 -12.50
C ASN A 645 38.36 26.12 -12.12
N ASN A 646 37.82 24.93 -12.20
CA ASN A 646 38.51 23.67 -11.86
C ASN A 646 38.93 23.00 -13.16
N GLY A 647 39.90 23.54 -13.85
CA GLY A 647 40.33 23.00 -15.15
C GLY A 647 41.79 23.08 -15.36
#